data_6e2aad2842c583d13617b8a6eb57e94a
#
_entry.id   6e2aad2842c583d13617b8a6eb57e94a
#
_cell.length_a   1.000
_cell.length_b   1.000
_cell.length_c   1.000
_cell.angle_alpha   90.00
_cell.angle_beta   90.00
_cell.angle_gamma   90.00
#
_symmetry.space_group_name_H-M   'P 1'
#
loop_
_entity.id
_entity.type
_entity.pdbx_description
1 polymer ?
#
loop_
_entity_poly.entity_id
_entity_poly.type
_entity_poly.pdbx_seq_one_letter_code
_entity_poly.pdbx_strand_id
1 'polypeptide(L)'
;DVRPSGKKIATKKYFALMSQIEFELGAIASHCLEVYHEMGKNYYSGYTPLDMIFQTDVFFNFVEENYFLFKKQDGITLAQAYEIYKTYCDESLLEFKLPRYKFREELKNYFSNFSDITRTDGRQVRSYYSGFLANKFESNKKVEEESSNWISLDHEISLLDDVCKDYSAQYATRKETPYKKWSEVTTTLKDINTKKLHYLILPENHIVIDFDIKNETGEKSAELNFDAASKWPPTYAEYSKSQAGLHLHYIYVGDATKLSSLYTEGIEVKVTHIGDVGTSSLRRKLSRCNNIPIARINSGLPLKGEKKMIDFDSVKSEKGLRTLIARNLLKEIHPGTKPSIDFIYKILEDAYKSDLKYDVTDLRPRIMSFANNSTNHSDYCLDLFMKMKFKSEEQTEKIEDYNDDFLVFFDIEVFPNLMLVNWKREGEEHEPVHMFNPEPKDIESLLKMKLVGFNNRRYDNHILYARYVGYSIEEIYTLSQRIIGGSRNAMIGEAYNLSYTDVYDFSSIKQSLKKFQIELGLHHQELGLPWDKPVDPEKWYLVADYCDNDIKSLEVVFDDRKEDFVARQILADLXGLTVNDTTQMHTARIIFGNDPKPQSKFVYTDLSEMFPSYKYESGKSEYRGENPGEGGYVYSEPGSYENVVLLDVASMHPTSIDRLNLFGPYTEIFRELVAARISIKHKDFETARQFFAGKLGKYLKDIGQADQLSYALKIIINIVYGLTSAQFDSKFKDPHNKDNIVAKRGALFMIDLKHAVQEKGYTVCHIKTDSIKISNATKEIIDFVFDFGKQYGYNFEHEASYDRFCLVNDSVYIARYKGGKNDGKWVAVGAQFAHPYVFKTLFSKESILFTDLCEMKTVTTALYLDMNEDLGEEHDYHFIGKAGLFCPILPSMGGGLLLREKDGKYNAATGSKGYRWAEAEVVKELEKEKDIDYNYFRKLVDQAKADVAQYVDFEWFISND
;
A
#
# COMPACT_ATOMS: atom_id res chain seq x y z
N ASP A 1 -0.59 22.43 26.16
CA ASP A 1 -1.06 21.42 25.22
C ASP A 1 -2.56 21.18 25.33
N VAL A 2 -3.29 22.18 24.94
CA VAL A 2 -4.74 22.07 24.91
C VAL A 2 -5.15 21.72 23.49
N ARG A 3 -5.76 20.55 23.31
CA ARG A 3 -6.31 20.17 22.01
C ARG A 3 -7.72 20.74 21.88
N PRO A 4 -8.06 21.26 20.72
CA PRO A 4 -9.44 21.72 20.52
C PRO A 4 -10.34 20.49 20.46
N SER A 5 -10.87 20.14 21.60
CA SER A 5 -11.66 18.93 21.79
C SER A 5 -12.90 18.97 20.88
N GLY A 6 -12.98 18.01 19.96
CA GLY A 6 -14.10 17.87 19.05
C GLY A 6 -14.24 19.00 18.03
N LYS A 7 -13.25 19.85 17.91
CA LYS A 7 -13.36 21.01 17.01
C LYS A 7 -12.38 20.86 15.86
N LYS A 8 -12.77 21.37 14.71
CA LYS A 8 -11.98 21.19 13.50
C LYS A 8 -11.70 22.54 12.85
N ILE A 9 -10.47 22.71 12.44
CA ILE A 9 -10.04 23.84 11.64
C ILE A 9 -10.31 23.49 10.18
N ALA A 10 -10.68 24.47 9.36
CA ALA A 10 -10.89 24.23 7.94
C ALA A 10 -9.69 23.53 7.34
N THR A 11 -9.93 22.49 6.57
CA THR A 11 -8.83 21.63 6.09
C THR A 11 -7.82 22.42 5.26
N LYS A 12 -8.29 23.29 4.35
CA LYS A 12 -7.37 24.10 3.56
C LYS A 12 -6.54 25.02 4.45
N LYS A 13 -7.18 25.63 5.44
CA LYS A 13 -6.48 26.50 6.39
C LYS A 13 -5.49 25.70 7.24
N TYR A 14 -5.90 24.51 7.67
CA TYR A 14 -5.02 23.68 8.50
C TYR A 14 -3.73 23.36 7.77
N PHE A 15 -3.84 22.91 6.53
CA PHE A 15 -2.63 22.53 5.77
C PHE A 15 -1.79 23.74 5.41
N ALA A 16 -2.44 24.85 5.08
CA ALA A 16 -1.69 26.10 4.83
C ALA A 16 -0.96 26.53 6.09
N LEU A 17 -1.65 26.43 7.23
CA LEU A 17 -1.05 26.80 8.51
C LEU A 17 0.12 25.87 8.86
N MET A 18 -0.04 24.57 8.65
CA MET A 18 1.05 23.64 8.97
C MET A 18 2.26 23.88 8.08
N SER A 19 2.03 24.15 6.81
CA SER A 19 3.14 24.49 5.91
C SER A 19 3.82 25.79 6.35
N GLN A 20 3.03 26.76 6.76
CA GLN A 20 3.54 28.04 7.24
C GLN A 20 4.37 27.84 8.51
N ILE A 21 3.86 27.05 9.44
CA ILE A 21 4.57 26.73 10.69
C ILE A 21 5.90 26.04 10.37
N GLU A 22 5.90 25.06 9.49
CA GLU A 22 7.13 24.36 9.12
C GLU A 22 8.14 25.31 8.50
N PHE A 23 7.66 26.21 7.66
CA PHE A 23 8.51 27.23 7.05
C PHE A 23 9.12 28.17 8.09
N GLU A 24 8.33 28.51 9.10
CA GLU A 24 8.72 29.51 10.10
C GLU A 24 9.28 28.93 11.40
N LEU A 25 9.59 27.64 11.46
CA LEU A 25 10.04 27.01 12.72
C LEU A 25 11.21 27.75 13.37
N GLY A 26 12.18 28.17 12.58
CA GLY A 26 13.31 28.93 13.13
C GLY A 26 12.88 30.27 13.70
N ALA A 27 12.01 30.97 12.98
CA ALA A 27 11.52 32.27 13.43
C ALA A 27 10.66 32.13 14.68
N ILE A 28 9.83 31.09 14.71
CA ILE A 28 8.99 30.80 15.88
C ILE A 28 9.88 30.53 17.10
N ALA A 29 10.90 29.70 16.93
CA ALA A 29 11.82 29.37 18.03
C ALA A 29 12.53 30.62 18.53
N SER A 30 12.98 31.46 17.61
CA SER A 30 13.67 32.70 17.97
C SER A 30 12.75 33.65 18.73
N HIS A 31 11.51 33.78 18.23
CA HIS A 31 10.53 34.62 18.90
C HIS A 31 10.20 34.12 20.30
N CYS A 32 10.02 32.82 20.43
CA CYS A 32 9.75 32.22 21.75
C CYS A 32 10.90 32.48 22.71
N LEU A 33 12.12 32.36 22.21
CA LEU A 33 13.30 32.62 23.03
C LEU A 33 13.37 34.09 23.48
N GLU A 34 13.08 35.03 22.56
CA GLU A 34 13.04 36.44 22.89
C GLU A 34 12.00 36.73 23.95
N VAL A 35 10.77 36.20 23.78
CA VAL A 35 9.68 36.39 24.73
C VAL A 35 10.09 35.81 26.10
N TYR A 36 10.70 34.62 26.08
CA TYR A 36 11.14 34.00 27.32
C TYR A 36 12.17 34.88 28.06
N HIS A 37 13.11 35.45 27.33
CA HIS A 37 14.10 36.34 27.94
C HIS A 37 13.48 37.61 28.50
N GLU A 38 12.48 38.15 27.80
CA GLU A 38 11.77 39.34 28.26
C GLU A 38 10.92 39.05 29.50
N MET A 39 10.19 37.94 29.49
CA MET A 39 9.26 37.64 30.56
C MET A 39 9.89 36.93 31.76
N GLY A 40 11.04 36.31 31.54
CA GLY A 40 11.77 35.62 32.61
C GLY A 40 11.15 34.28 32.97
N LYS A 41 11.61 33.74 34.08
CA LYS A 41 11.24 32.40 34.51
C LYS A 41 9.74 32.25 34.80
N ASN A 42 9.09 33.36 35.10
CA ASN A 42 7.67 33.34 35.42
C ASN A 42 6.82 33.77 34.23
N TYR A 43 7.26 33.42 33.02
CA TYR A 43 6.62 33.83 31.79
C TYR A 43 5.14 33.37 31.71
N TYR A 44 4.77 32.36 32.44
CA TYR A 44 3.42 31.82 32.45
C TYR A 44 2.51 32.46 33.52
N SER A 45 3.02 33.44 34.26
CA SER A 45 2.25 33.98 35.41
C SER A 45 0.93 34.63 35.01
N GLY A 46 0.82 35.17 33.81
CA GLY A 46 -0.43 35.78 33.36
C GLY A 46 -1.29 34.85 32.50
N TYR A 47 -0.94 33.61 32.40
CA TYR A 47 -1.64 32.66 31.52
C TYR A 47 -2.98 32.25 32.10
N THR A 48 -4.02 32.31 31.30
CA THR A 48 -5.35 31.84 31.68
C THR A 48 -5.80 30.75 30.69
N PRO A 49 -6.11 29.59 31.18
CA PRO A 49 -6.56 28.51 30.27
C PRO A 49 -7.84 28.86 29.51
N LEU A 50 -8.67 29.74 30.08
CA LEU A 50 -9.92 30.16 29.43
C LEU A 50 -9.65 30.82 28.07
N ASP A 51 -8.59 31.62 27.98
CA ASP A 51 -8.26 32.28 26.73
C ASP A 51 -7.94 31.25 25.62
N MET A 52 -7.24 30.20 25.98
CA MET A 52 -6.95 29.13 25.01
C MET A 52 -8.22 28.40 24.59
N ILE A 53 -9.12 28.15 25.55
CA ILE A 53 -10.38 27.48 25.25
C ILE A 53 -11.17 28.29 24.20
N PHE A 54 -11.25 29.61 24.41
CA PHE A 54 -11.94 30.47 23.44
C PHE A 54 -11.29 30.40 22.08
N GLN A 55 -9.98 30.43 22.02
CA GLN A 55 -9.25 30.42 20.74
C GLN A 55 -9.35 29.08 20.03
N THR A 56 -9.62 27.99 20.73
CA THR A 56 -9.80 26.68 20.12
C THR A 56 -11.25 26.32 19.86
N ASP A 57 -12.18 27.18 20.25
CA ASP A 57 -13.60 26.97 20.02
C ASP A 57 -13.92 27.16 18.54
N VAL A 58 -14.64 26.19 17.95
CA VAL A 58 -15.02 26.29 16.54
C VAL A 58 -15.88 27.53 16.29
N PHE A 59 -16.80 27.85 17.19
CA PHE A 59 -17.64 29.03 17.02
C PHE A 59 -16.81 30.31 17.13
N PHE A 60 -15.88 30.36 18.06
CA PHE A 60 -14.94 31.45 18.18
C PHE A 60 -14.16 31.64 16.88
N ASN A 61 -13.67 30.53 16.32
CA ASN A 61 -12.91 30.55 15.07
C ASN A 61 -13.77 31.07 13.92
N PHE A 62 -15.05 30.71 13.88
CA PHE A 62 -15.97 31.24 12.89
C PHE A 62 -16.10 32.75 12.99
N VAL A 63 -16.32 33.25 14.21
CA VAL A 63 -16.50 34.70 14.41
C VAL A 63 -15.17 35.40 14.10
N GLU A 64 -14.05 34.86 14.53
CA GLU A 64 -12.76 35.48 14.27
C GLU A 64 -12.46 35.57 12.79
N GLU A 65 -12.80 34.53 12.04
CA GLU A 65 -12.56 34.52 10.58
C GLU A 65 -13.38 35.61 9.89
N ASN A 66 -14.54 35.94 10.44
CA ASN A 66 -15.42 36.94 9.90
C ASN A 66 -15.35 38.25 10.70
N TYR A 67 -14.25 38.46 11.44
CA TYR A 67 -14.09 39.61 12.33
C TYR A 67 -14.31 40.92 11.61
N PHE A 68 -13.68 41.12 10.46
CA PHE A 68 -13.76 42.40 9.76
C PHE A 68 -15.17 42.66 9.23
N LEU A 69 -15.87 41.61 8.83
CA LEU A 69 -17.26 41.74 8.39
C LEU A 69 -18.14 42.20 9.54
N PHE A 70 -18.04 41.55 10.71
CA PHE A 70 -18.85 41.88 11.87
C PHE A 70 -18.47 43.24 12.44
N LYS A 71 -17.18 43.59 12.39
CA LYS A 71 -16.74 44.91 12.91
C LYS A 71 -17.18 46.04 12.00
N LYS A 72 -17.18 45.81 10.70
CA LYS A 72 -17.50 46.82 9.71
C LYS A 72 -19.01 47.15 9.68
N GLN A 73 -19.85 46.18 9.90
CA GLN A 73 -21.29 46.36 9.83
C GLN A 73 -21.83 46.85 11.14
N ASP A 74 -22.78 47.81 11.07
CA ASP A 74 -23.46 48.33 12.25
C ASP A 74 -24.33 47.26 12.92
N GLY A 75 -24.68 46.21 12.18
CA GLY A 75 -25.47 45.14 12.72
C GLY A 75 -25.71 44.07 11.66
N ILE A 76 -26.23 42.94 12.11
CA ILE A 76 -26.46 41.79 11.21
C ILE A 76 -27.68 41.02 11.72
N THR A 77 -28.48 40.52 10.77
CA THR A 77 -29.59 39.64 11.15
C THR A 77 -29.14 38.22 11.35
N LEU A 78 -29.93 37.46 12.11
CA LEU A 78 -29.66 36.02 12.28
C LEU A 78 -29.61 35.31 10.94
N ALA A 79 -30.51 35.65 10.02
CA ALA A 79 -30.52 35.00 8.71
C ALA A 79 -29.20 35.20 7.97
N GLN A 80 -28.71 36.45 7.96
CA GLN A 80 -27.46 36.80 7.30
C GLN A 80 -26.29 36.08 7.96
N ALA A 81 -26.23 36.14 9.30
CA ALA A 81 -25.14 35.53 10.04
C ALA A 81 -25.12 34.01 9.88
N TYR A 82 -26.30 33.40 9.87
CA TYR A 82 -26.37 31.92 9.74
C TYR A 82 -25.95 31.44 8.34
N GLU A 83 -26.25 32.23 7.31
CA GLU A 83 -25.76 31.89 5.96
C GLU A 83 -24.24 31.93 5.89
N ILE A 84 -23.64 32.95 6.52
CA ILE A 84 -22.18 33.04 6.60
C ILE A 84 -21.62 31.82 7.36
N TYR A 85 -22.29 31.45 8.43
CA TYR A 85 -21.88 30.30 9.24
C TYR A 85 -21.94 28.99 8.44
N LYS A 86 -23.02 28.82 7.68
CA LYS A 86 -23.15 27.62 6.83
C LYS A 86 -22.02 27.53 5.81
N THR A 87 -21.69 28.65 5.20
CA THR A 87 -20.58 28.72 4.25
C THR A 87 -19.26 28.38 4.93
N TYR A 88 -19.06 28.92 6.13
CA TYR A 88 -17.87 28.62 6.91
C TYR A 88 -17.78 27.12 7.21
N CYS A 89 -18.89 26.52 7.63
CA CYS A 89 -18.91 25.09 7.94
C CYS A 89 -18.61 24.23 6.71
N ASP A 90 -19.18 24.59 5.57
CA ASP A 90 -18.93 23.86 4.33
C ASP A 90 -17.46 23.97 3.91
N GLU A 91 -16.91 25.16 3.98
CA GLU A 91 -15.49 25.38 3.63
C GLU A 91 -14.55 24.69 4.61
N SER A 92 -14.95 24.62 5.88
CA SER A 92 -14.16 23.98 6.93
C SER A 92 -14.38 22.47 6.98
N LEU A 93 -15.33 21.97 6.21
CA LEU A 93 -15.68 20.54 6.18
C LEU A 93 -16.06 20.02 7.56
N LEU A 94 -16.81 20.83 8.30
CA LEU A 94 -17.27 20.44 9.63
C LEU A 94 -18.40 19.43 9.50
N GLU A 95 -18.31 18.36 10.30
CA GLU A 95 -19.30 17.29 10.26
C GLU A 95 -20.64 17.70 10.83
N PHE A 96 -20.64 18.65 11.74
CA PHE A 96 -21.86 19.05 12.43
C PHE A 96 -21.99 20.56 12.42
N LYS A 97 -23.14 21.03 11.92
CA LYS A 97 -23.50 22.44 11.96
C LYS A 97 -24.48 22.63 13.10
N LEU A 98 -24.29 23.70 13.86
CA LEU A 98 -25.26 24.02 14.89
C LEU A 98 -26.61 24.31 14.23
N PRO A 99 -27.71 23.79 14.82
CA PRO A 99 -29.02 24.18 14.36
C PRO A 99 -29.22 25.70 14.56
N ARG A 100 -30.12 26.28 13.79
CA ARG A 100 -30.29 27.72 13.79
C ARG A 100 -30.59 28.31 15.19
N TYR A 101 -31.34 27.57 16.00
CA TYR A 101 -31.69 28.09 17.33
C TYR A 101 -30.46 28.09 18.27
N LYS A 102 -29.61 27.11 18.18
CA LYS A 102 -28.35 27.08 18.98
C LYS A 102 -27.38 28.14 18.49
N PHE A 103 -27.27 28.29 17.16
CA PHE A 103 -26.44 29.34 16.58
C PHE A 103 -26.89 30.71 17.06
N ARG A 104 -28.20 30.91 17.11
CA ARG A 104 -28.79 32.18 17.58
C ARG A 104 -28.28 32.51 18.98
N GLU A 105 -28.29 31.53 19.88
CA GLU A 105 -27.88 31.81 21.26
C GLU A 105 -26.34 31.96 21.37
N GLU A 106 -25.59 31.19 20.62
CA GLU A 106 -24.13 31.30 20.65
C GLU A 106 -23.66 32.66 20.12
N LEU A 107 -24.28 33.13 19.07
CA LEU A 107 -23.87 34.39 18.47
C LEU A 107 -24.09 35.55 19.40
N LYS A 108 -25.07 35.46 20.30
CA LYS A 108 -25.32 36.52 21.29
C LYS A 108 -24.09 36.82 22.15
N ASN A 109 -23.24 35.86 22.35
CA ASN A 109 -22.04 36.04 23.15
C ASN A 109 -21.03 37.00 22.54
N TYR A 110 -21.20 37.32 21.27
CA TYR A 110 -20.24 38.15 20.51
C TYR A 110 -20.79 39.53 20.15
N PHE A 111 -22.03 39.82 20.59
CA PHE A 111 -22.67 41.14 20.37
C PHE A 111 -23.25 41.63 21.67
N SER A 112 -23.18 42.96 21.85
CA SER A 112 -23.70 43.57 23.08
C SER A 112 -25.22 43.69 23.06
N ASN A 113 -25.82 43.74 21.90
CA ASN A 113 -27.26 43.96 21.78
C ASN A 113 -27.87 42.93 20.84
N PHE A 114 -29.04 42.44 21.24
CA PHE A 114 -29.83 41.54 20.41
C PHE A 114 -31.28 41.93 20.53
N SER A 115 -31.99 42.07 19.42
CA SER A 115 -33.41 42.40 19.38
C SER A 115 -34.16 41.35 18.56
N ASP A 116 -35.23 40.80 19.12
CA ASP A 116 -36.09 39.88 18.37
C ASP A 116 -36.75 40.58 17.18
N ILE A 117 -37.15 41.84 17.34
CA ILE A 117 -37.75 42.66 16.30
C ILE A 117 -37.22 44.07 16.46
N THR A 118 -36.76 44.68 15.37
CA THR A 118 -36.30 46.05 15.39
C THR A 118 -36.44 46.64 13.98
N ARG A 119 -36.12 47.91 13.81
CA ARG A 119 -36.14 48.55 12.50
C ARG A 119 -34.77 49.09 12.15
N THR A 120 -34.35 48.81 10.94
CA THR A 120 -33.12 49.35 10.38
C THR A 120 -33.42 49.85 8.97
N ASP A 121 -33.00 51.08 8.68
CA ASP A 121 -33.23 51.71 7.38
C ASP A 121 -34.72 51.73 7.00
N GLY A 122 -35.58 51.93 7.98
CA GLY A 122 -37.02 51.97 7.74
C GLY A 122 -37.70 50.64 7.55
N ARG A 123 -36.98 49.55 7.61
CA ARG A 123 -37.55 48.20 7.44
C ARG A 123 -37.53 47.45 8.76
N GLN A 124 -38.55 46.65 8.98
CA GLN A 124 -38.62 45.79 10.15
C GLN A 124 -37.75 44.54 9.91
N VAL A 125 -36.86 44.24 10.83
CA VAL A 125 -36.01 43.06 10.78
C VAL A 125 -36.18 42.27 12.05
N ARG A 126 -35.93 40.95 11.94
CA ARG A 126 -36.06 40.04 13.07
C ARG A 126 -34.69 39.46 13.44
N SER A 127 -34.53 39.18 14.74
CA SER A 127 -33.31 38.58 15.27
C SER A 127 -32.07 39.34 14.81
N TYR A 128 -31.95 40.55 15.30
CA TYR A 128 -30.93 41.49 14.90
C TYR A 128 -29.85 41.64 15.97
N TYR A 129 -28.62 41.55 15.57
CA TYR A 129 -27.44 41.66 16.43
C TYR A 129 -26.74 42.97 16.11
N SER A 130 -26.33 43.70 17.18
CA SER A 130 -25.55 44.91 17.01
C SER A 130 -24.56 45.06 18.15
N GLY A 131 -23.60 45.96 17.99
CA GLY A 131 -22.58 46.14 19.01
C GLY A 131 -21.60 44.99 19.08
N PHE A 132 -20.93 44.67 17.98
CA PHE A 132 -19.97 43.58 17.94
C PHE A 132 -18.89 43.79 19.00
N LEU A 133 -18.63 42.76 19.78
CA LEU A 133 -17.64 42.76 20.84
C LEU A 133 -16.25 42.49 20.29
N ALA A 134 -15.71 43.46 19.55
CA ALA A 134 -14.40 43.31 18.89
C ALA A 134 -13.27 43.11 19.88
N ASN A 135 -13.44 43.61 21.12
CA ASN A 135 -12.38 43.46 22.11
C ASN A 135 -12.04 42.03 22.45
N LYS A 136 -12.94 41.08 22.19
CA LYS A 136 -12.63 39.67 22.39
C LYS A 136 -11.55 39.15 21.46
N PHE A 137 -11.26 39.87 20.39
CA PHE A 137 -10.32 39.46 19.33
C PHE A 137 -9.16 40.43 19.17
N GLU A 138 -9.12 41.52 19.88
CA GLU A 138 -8.17 42.61 19.65
C GLU A 138 -6.71 42.16 19.84
N SER A 139 -6.44 41.30 20.79
CA SER A 139 -5.06 40.86 21.02
C SER A 139 -4.47 40.17 19.79
N ASN A 140 -5.28 39.37 19.09
CA ASN A 140 -4.83 38.69 17.88
C ASN A 140 -4.72 39.66 16.70
N LYS A 141 -5.63 40.64 16.65
CA LYS A 141 -5.67 41.58 15.55
C LYS A 141 -4.57 42.65 15.64
N LYS A 142 -4.13 42.98 16.84
CA LYS A 142 -2.99 43.89 17.01
C LYS A 142 -1.72 43.30 16.42
N VAL A 143 -1.52 42.00 16.54
CA VAL A 143 -0.36 41.37 15.95
C VAL A 143 -0.41 41.45 14.43
N GLU A 144 -1.60 41.31 13.83
CA GLU A 144 -1.75 41.42 12.40
C GLU A 144 -1.55 42.87 11.92
N GLU A 145 -1.99 43.87 12.72
CA GLU A 145 -1.78 45.26 12.34
C GLU A 145 -0.35 45.68 12.52
N GLU A 146 0.39 45.03 13.42
CA GLU A 146 1.79 45.31 13.67
C GLU A 146 2.73 44.51 12.79
N SER A 147 2.21 43.65 11.93
CA SER A 147 3.09 43.02 10.96
C SER A 147 3.62 44.11 10.07
N SER A 148 4.74 44.68 10.49
CA SER A 148 5.41 45.70 9.67
C SER A 148 5.75 45.06 8.33
N ASN A 149 5.32 45.72 7.30
CA ASN A 149 5.69 45.31 5.96
C ASN A 149 7.20 45.54 5.81
N TRP A 150 7.99 44.49 5.97
CA TRP A 150 9.43 44.59 5.89
C TRP A 150 9.91 44.83 4.45
N ILE A 151 9.01 44.69 3.48
CA ILE A 151 9.37 44.85 2.08
C ILE A 151 9.25 46.34 1.69
N SER A 152 10.39 46.95 1.50
CA SER A 152 10.45 48.35 1.01
C SER A 152 11.55 48.34 -0.05
N LEU A 153 11.15 48.36 -1.32
CA LEU A 153 12.08 48.25 -2.45
C LEU A 153 12.41 49.64 -3.01
N ASP A 154 13.33 50.32 -2.33
CA ASP A 154 13.69 51.70 -2.67
C ASP A 154 15.16 51.90 -3.00
N HIS A 155 15.95 50.84 -3.05
CA HIS A 155 17.38 50.93 -3.40
C HIS A 155 17.57 50.51 -4.85
N GLU A 156 18.43 51.23 -5.53
CA GLU A 156 18.75 51.00 -6.95
C GLU A 156 20.02 50.18 -7.12
N ILE A 157 20.85 50.10 -6.09
CA ILE A 157 22.08 49.29 -6.08
C ILE A 157 21.81 48.06 -5.23
N SER A 158 22.10 46.91 -5.79
CA SER A 158 21.71 45.63 -5.19
C SER A 158 22.90 44.96 -4.49
N LEU A 159 22.68 44.52 -3.26
CA LEU A 159 23.65 43.69 -2.56
C LEU A 159 23.87 42.37 -3.28
N LEU A 160 22.86 41.87 -4.00
CA LEU A 160 23.00 40.63 -4.75
C LEU A 160 24.06 40.75 -5.85
N ASP A 161 24.15 41.92 -6.47
CA ASP A 161 25.21 42.17 -7.48
C ASP A 161 26.62 41.99 -6.93
N ASP A 162 26.80 42.29 -5.65
CA ASP A 162 28.08 42.06 -4.97
C ASP A 162 28.25 40.62 -4.52
N VAL A 163 27.20 40.03 -3.93
CA VAL A 163 27.25 38.66 -3.43
C VAL A 163 27.53 37.68 -4.57
N CYS A 164 26.92 37.89 -5.73
CA CYS A 164 27.01 36.97 -6.87
C CYS A 164 27.96 37.51 -7.97
N LYS A 165 28.78 38.48 -7.68
CA LYS A 165 29.63 39.16 -8.69
C LYS A 165 30.48 38.20 -9.51
N ASP A 166 30.94 37.11 -8.91
CA ASP A 166 31.81 36.14 -9.56
C ASP A 166 31.08 34.92 -10.12
N TYR A 167 29.78 34.97 -10.13
CA TYR A 167 28.98 33.83 -10.63
C TYR A 167 28.56 34.07 -12.08
N SER A 168 28.40 32.99 -12.82
CA SER A 168 28.16 33.04 -14.27
C SER A 168 26.86 33.79 -14.58
N ALA A 169 26.92 34.72 -15.48
CA ALA A 169 25.78 35.51 -15.90
C ALA A 169 25.95 35.91 -17.36
N GLN A 170 24.82 36.12 -18.03
CA GLN A 170 24.83 36.53 -19.44
C GLN A 170 23.59 37.33 -19.75
N TYR A 171 23.65 38.18 -20.76
CA TYR A 171 22.51 38.94 -21.22
C TYR A 171 21.49 38.02 -21.88
N ALA A 172 20.27 38.50 -21.94
CA ALA A 172 19.20 37.83 -22.66
C ALA A 172 19.22 38.27 -24.14
N THR A 173 18.74 37.39 -25.03
CA THR A 173 18.51 37.73 -26.42
C THR A 173 17.27 38.61 -26.57
N ARG A 174 16.99 39.05 -27.79
CA ARG A 174 15.76 39.78 -28.06
C ARG A 174 14.52 38.95 -27.79
N LYS A 175 14.63 37.64 -27.87
CA LYS A 175 13.50 36.74 -27.55
C LYS A 175 13.44 36.39 -26.06
N GLU A 176 14.28 37.06 -25.27
CA GLU A 176 14.33 36.91 -23.82
C GLU A 176 14.75 35.51 -23.39
N THR A 177 15.70 34.91 -24.14
CA THR A 177 16.31 33.63 -23.80
C THR A 177 17.79 33.85 -23.51
N PRO A 178 18.46 32.92 -22.82
CA PRO A 178 19.91 33.05 -22.61
C PRO A 178 20.65 33.09 -23.94
N TYR A 179 21.68 33.91 -24.01
CA TYR A 179 22.39 34.15 -25.25
C TYR A 179 23.23 32.96 -25.69
N LYS A 180 23.90 32.32 -24.73
CA LYS A 180 24.81 31.18 -24.99
C LYS A 180 24.44 30.02 -24.11
N LYS A 181 24.91 28.84 -24.53
CA LYS A 181 24.87 27.67 -23.64
C LYS A 181 25.75 27.96 -22.43
N TRP A 182 25.28 27.48 -21.23
CA TRP A 182 26.03 27.81 -20.02
C TRP A 182 27.43 27.27 -19.99
N SER A 183 27.72 26.20 -20.72
CA SER A 183 29.10 25.69 -20.84
C SER A 183 30.00 26.64 -21.59
N GLU A 184 29.47 27.59 -22.37
CA GLU A 184 30.21 28.53 -23.19
C GLU A 184 30.25 29.93 -22.56
N VAL A 185 29.61 30.12 -21.41
CA VAL A 185 29.55 31.43 -20.79
C VAL A 185 30.82 31.69 -19.98
N THR A 186 31.51 32.82 -20.26
CA THR A 186 32.70 33.19 -19.54
C THR A 186 32.53 34.49 -18.76
N THR A 187 31.38 35.16 -18.96
CA THR A 187 31.07 36.39 -18.23
C THR A 187 30.48 36.07 -16.85
N THR A 188 30.73 36.96 -15.90
CA THR A 188 30.15 36.87 -14.57
C THR A 188 29.26 38.07 -14.33
N LEU A 189 28.56 38.08 -13.22
CA LEU A 189 27.58 39.14 -12.91
C LEU A 189 28.23 40.51 -12.87
N LYS A 190 29.50 40.62 -12.46
CA LYS A 190 30.23 41.91 -12.41
C LYS A 190 30.53 42.43 -13.80
N ASP A 191 30.52 41.59 -14.83
CA ASP A 191 30.82 41.96 -16.20
C ASP A 191 29.64 42.53 -16.95
N ILE A 192 28.43 42.52 -16.40
CA ILE A 192 27.26 42.93 -17.13
C ILE A 192 26.49 44.01 -16.36
N ASN A 193 25.63 44.71 -17.09
CA ASN A 193 24.78 45.74 -16.53
C ASN A 193 23.49 45.03 -16.08
N THR A 194 23.32 44.85 -14.76
CA THR A 194 22.22 44.09 -14.19
C THR A 194 20.86 44.78 -14.33
N LYS A 195 20.86 46.05 -14.75
CA LYS A 195 19.60 46.73 -15.04
C LYS A 195 18.99 46.33 -16.37
N LYS A 196 19.78 45.60 -17.18
CA LYS A 196 19.31 44.99 -18.41
C LYS A 196 18.93 43.53 -18.13
N LEU A 197 17.99 43.05 -18.93
CA LEU A 197 17.53 41.65 -18.74
C LEU A 197 18.72 40.67 -18.92
N HIS A 198 18.91 39.84 -17.95
CA HIS A 198 20.03 38.91 -17.91
C HIS A 198 19.64 37.63 -17.20
N TYR A 199 20.51 36.64 -17.33
CA TYR A 199 20.35 35.34 -16.65
C TYR A 199 21.55 35.12 -15.76
N LEU A 200 21.27 34.54 -14.56
CA LEU A 200 22.30 34.39 -13.52
C LEU A 200 22.21 32.97 -12.94
N ILE A 201 23.39 32.36 -12.80
CA ILE A 201 23.50 31.10 -12.07
C ILE A 201 23.88 31.43 -10.63
N LEU A 202 22.99 31.13 -9.72
CA LEU A 202 23.18 31.47 -8.30
C LEU A 202 24.14 30.51 -7.62
N PRO A 203 24.71 30.90 -6.48
CA PRO A 203 25.48 29.97 -5.67
C PRO A 203 24.68 28.75 -5.26
N GLU A 204 25.39 27.69 -4.95
CA GLU A 204 24.76 26.46 -4.45
C GLU A 204 23.91 26.78 -3.21
N ASN A 205 22.71 26.22 -3.16
CA ASN A 205 21.77 26.41 -2.06
C ASN A 205 21.19 27.84 -1.95
N HIS A 206 21.50 28.70 -2.90
CA HIS A 206 20.84 29.99 -2.99
C HIS A 206 19.56 29.80 -3.81
N ILE A 207 18.43 30.06 -3.22
CA ILE A 207 17.12 29.86 -3.86
C ILE A 207 16.41 31.21 -3.97
N VAL A 208 15.46 31.27 -4.90
CA VAL A 208 14.64 32.46 -5.10
C VAL A 208 13.18 32.06 -5.07
N ILE A 209 12.40 32.80 -4.29
CA ILE A 209 10.95 32.58 -4.27
C ILE A 209 10.36 33.65 -5.18
N ASP A 210 9.74 33.19 -6.25
CA ASP A 210 9.21 34.06 -7.32
C ASP A 210 7.73 34.24 -7.11
N PHE A 211 7.29 35.46 -6.80
CA PHE A 211 5.89 35.80 -6.56
C PHE A 211 5.31 36.38 -7.82
N ASP A 212 4.36 35.70 -8.41
CA ASP A 212 3.76 36.05 -9.68
C ASP A 212 2.24 35.83 -9.64
N ILE A 213 1.62 36.20 -8.54
CA ILE A 213 0.19 36.01 -8.29
C ILE A 213 -0.61 36.93 -9.21
N LYS A 214 -1.68 36.39 -9.78
CA LYS A 214 -2.55 37.12 -10.67
C LYS A 214 -3.89 37.41 -9.98
N ASN A 215 -4.52 38.53 -10.39
CA ASN A 215 -5.84 38.89 -9.89
C ASN A 215 -6.90 38.09 -10.66
N GLU A 216 -8.18 38.43 -10.38
CA GLU A 216 -9.30 37.71 -10.98
C GLU A 216 -9.37 37.88 -12.50
N THR A 217 -8.77 38.95 -13.04
CA THR A 217 -8.75 39.19 -14.47
C THR A 217 -7.56 38.54 -15.17
N GLY A 218 -6.70 37.87 -14.42
CA GLY A 218 -5.54 37.21 -14.97
C GLY A 218 -4.29 38.07 -15.10
N GLU A 219 -4.34 39.30 -14.61
CA GLU A 219 -3.21 40.22 -14.63
C GLU A 219 -2.40 40.10 -13.34
N LYS A 220 -1.08 40.26 -13.45
CA LYS A 220 -0.21 40.23 -12.29
C LYS A 220 -0.57 41.37 -11.34
N SER A 221 -0.72 41.06 -10.08
CA SER A 221 -1.13 42.02 -9.07
C SER A 221 0.01 42.32 -8.11
N ALA A 222 0.54 43.51 -8.17
CA ALA A 222 1.59 43.95 -7.25
C ALA A 222 1.11 43.88 -5.80
N GLU A 223 -0.14 44.26 -5.56
CA GLU A 223 -0.71 44.26 -4.20
C GLU A 223 -0.75 42.85 -3.61
N LEU A 224 -1.26 41.87 -4.39
CA LEU A 224 -1.33 40.51 -3.93
C LEU A 224 0.05 39.93 -3.69
N ASN A 225 1.01 40.25 -4.57
CA ASN A 225 2.37 39.76 -4.45
C ASN A 225 3.07 40.34 -3.23
N PHE A 226 2.90 41.63 -2.96
CA PHE A 226 3.47 42.25 -1.77
C PHE A 226 2.84 41.67 -0.50
N ASP A 227 1.54 41.49 -0.48
CA ASP A 227 0.87 40.92 0.67
C ASP A 227 1.35 39.51 0.97
N ALA A 228 1.45 38.66 -0.07
CA ALA A 228 1.91 37.31 0.10
C ALA A 228 3.36 37.24 0.56
N ALA A 229 4.22 38.04 -0.07
CA ALA A 229 5.64 38.05 0.26
C ALA A 229 5.90 38.59 1.65
N SER A 230 5.12 39.55 2.11
CA SER A 230 5.33 40.15 3.42
C SER A 230 5.18 39.14 4.56
N LYS A 231 4.51 38.04 4.30
CA LYS A 231 4.30 36.99 5.29
C LYS A 231 5.47 36.02 5.39
N TRP A 232 6.46 36.18 4.53
CA TRP A 232 7.68 35.33 4.54
C TRP A 232 8.74 35.98 5.43
N PRO A 233 9.73 35.20 5.90
CA PRO A 233 10.80 35.76 6.73
C PRO A 233 11.52 36.89 6.02
N PRO A 234 11.84 37.98 6.73
CA PRO A 234 12.55 39.09 6.10
C PRO A 234 13.87 38.67 5.47
N THR A 235 14.07 39.10 4.23
CA THR A 235 15.26 38.75 3.48
C THR A 235 15.48 39.72 2.33
N TYR A 236 16.55 39.54 1.58
CA TYR A 236 16.77 40.35 0.39
C TYR A 236 15.63 40.12 -0.60
N ALA A 237 15.07 41.25 -1.08
CA ALA A 237 13.94 41.19 -2.03
C ALA A 237 14.18 42.22 -3.14
N GLU A 238 13.73 41.92 -4.33
CA GLU A 238 13.79 42.80 -5.47
C GLU A 238 12.57 42.57 -6.36
N TYR A 239 12.26 43.59 -7.16
CA TYR A 239 11.19 43.45 -8.14
C TYR A 239 11.59 42.43 -9.21
N SER A 240 10.63 41.67 -9.66
CA SER A 240 10.79 40.87 -10.86
C SER A 240 10.79 41.77 -12.08
N LYS A 241 11.06 41.21 -13.26
CA LYS A 241 11.11 41.96 -14.51
C LYS A 241 9.86 42.79 -14.72
N SER A 242 8.70 42.30 -14.37
CA SER A 242 7.42 42.96 -14.62
C SER A 242 7.15 44.10 -13.66
N GLN A 243 7.90 44.22 -12.58
CA GLN A 243 7.67 45.15 -11.47
C GLN A 243 6.32 44.94 -10.77
N ALA A 244 5.57 43.93 -11.16
CA ALA A 244 4.33 43.54 -10.44
C ALA A 244 4.60 42.30 -9.58
N GLY A 245 5.68 41.57 -9.85
CA GLY A 245 6.06 40.45 -9.04
C GLY A 245 7.30 40.73 -8.22
N LEU A 246 7.66 39.79 -7.37
CA LEU A 246 8.78 39.91 -6.45
C LEU A 246 9.64 38.67 -6.46
N HIS A 247 10.93 38.88 -6.24
CA HIS A 247 11.89 37.81 -5.98
C HIS A 247 12.40 37.96 -4.54
N LEU A 248 12.15 36.95 -3.71
CA LEU A 248 12.75 36.88 -2.37
C LEU A 248 13.88 35.85 -2.42
N HIS A 249 15.03 36.22 -1.91
CA HIS A 249 16.24 35.40 -1.96
C HIS A 249 16.53 34.81 -0.60
N TYR A 250 16.84 33.52 -0.56
CA TYR A 250 17.19 32.81 0.68
C TYR A 250 18.37 31.87 0.43
N ILE A 251 19.10 31.59 1.49
CA ILE A 251 20.05 30.47 1.48
C ILE A 251 19.35 29.29 2.15
N TYR A 252 19.18 28.21 1.41
CA TYR A 252 18.51 27.04 1.93
C TYR A 252 19.52 26.16 2.67
N VAL A 253 19.21 25.80 3.91
CA VAL A 253 20.06 24.91 4.71
C VAL A 253 19.58 23.49 4.48
N GLY A 254 20.14 22.84 3.49
CA GLY A 254 19.74 21.52 3.03
C GLY A 254 20.12 21.35 1.58
N ASP A 255 19.60 20.34 0.95
CA ASP A 255 19.86 20.06 -0.46
C ASP A 255 18.79 20.74 -1.32
N ALA A 256 19.14 21.89 -1.89
CA ALA A 256 18.20 22.68 -2.69
C ALA A 256 17.74 21.94 -3.95
N THR A 257 18.50 20.94 -4.42
CA THR A 257 18.09 20.17 -5.60
C THR A 257 16.85 19.31 -5.33
N LYS A 258 16.54 19.09 -4.07
CA LYS A 258 15.36 18.31 -3.67
C LYS A 258 14.10 19.15 -3.51
N LEU A 259 14.21 20.46 -3.67
CA LEU A 259 13.06 21.35 -3.51
C LEU A 259 12.14 21.30 -4.73
N SER A 260 10.82 21.29 -4.48
CA SER A 260 9.82 21.41 -5.54
C SER A 260 9.85 22.83 -6.11
N SER A 261 9.65 22.97 -7.42
CA SER A 261 9.61 24.28 -8.05
C SER A 261 8.29 24.99 -7.78
N LEU A 262 7.26 24.31 -7.31
CA LEU A 262 5.94 24.88 -7.06
C LEU A 262 5.67 24.97 -5.57
N TYR A 263 5.49 26.19 -5.06
CA TYR A 263 5.07 26.40 -3.67
C TYR A 263 3.55 26.40 -3.60
N THR A 264 2.95 27.29 -4.36
CA THR A 264 1.49 27.34 -4.53
C THR A 264 1.22 28.10 -5.81
N GLU A 265 -0.04 28.21 -6.21
CA GLU A 265 -0.37 28.93 -7.43
C GLU A 265 0.16 30.35 -7.36
N GLY A 266 0.96 30.72 -8.32
CA GLY A 266 1.55 32.03 -8.38
C GLY A 266 2.80 32.22 -7.56
N ILE A 267 3.27 31.21 -6.84
CA ILE A 267 4.51 31.30 -6.07
C ILE A 267 5.38 30.10 -6.41
N GLU A 268 6.55 30.36 -6.97
CA GLU A 268 7.47 29.30 -7.39
C GLU A 268 8.80 29.40 -6.66
N VAL A 269 9.46 28.25 -6.48
CA VAL A 269 10.79 28.16 -5.93
C VAL A 269 11.76 27.95 -7.08
N LYS A 270 12.67 28.89 -7.26
CA LYS A 270 13.67 28.84 -8.33
C LYS A 270 15.00 28.39 -7.77
N VAL A 271 15.54 27.32 -8.35
CA VAL A 271 16.84 26.77 -7.98
C VAL A 271 17.64 26.65 -9.26
N THR A 272 18.87 27.18 -9.28
CA THR A 272 19.69 27.10 -10.48
C THR A 272 20.57 25.87 -10.54
N HIS A 273 20.74 25.18 -9.41
CA HIS A 273 21.45 23.91 -9.37
C HIS A 273 20.40 22.82 -9.14
N ILE A 274 20.11 22.02 -10.17
CA ILE A 274 19.01 21.04 -10.14
C ILE A 274 19.52 19.60 -10.26
N GLY A 275 20.71 19.35 -9.74
CA GLY A 275 21.25 18.01 -9.65
C GLY A 275 21.66 17.45 -11.01
N ASP A 276 21.33 16.20 -11.23
CA ASP A 276 21.73 15.50 -12.45
C ASP A 276 21.01 15.97 -13.70
N VAL A 277 19.95 16.76 -13.55
CA VAL A 277 19.15 17.19 -14.69
C VAL A 277 19.83 18.33 -15.44
N GLY A 278 20.78 19.00 -14.81
CA GLY A 278 21.50 20.09 -15.43
C GLY A 278 21.34 21.40 -14.66
N THR A 279 21.77 22.49 -15.26
CA THR A 279 21.64 23.79 -14.63
C THR A 279 20.52 24.62 -15.23
N SER A 280 19.83 25.33 -14.35
CA SER A 280 18.85 26.33 -14.73
C SER A 280 19.44 27.69 -14.42
N SER A 281 18.70 28.75 -14.66
CA SER A 281 19.20 30.09 -14.39
C SER A 281 18.07 31.00 -13.95
N LEU A 282 18.41 32.02 -13.17
CA LEU A 282 17.46 33.02 -12.72
C LEU A 282 17.37 34.12 -13.78
N ARG A 283 16.18 34.39 -14.26
CA ARG A 283 15.89 35.50 -15.16
C ARG A 283 15.68 36.74 -14.29
N ARG A 284 16.48 37.76 -14.60
CA ARG A 284 16.55 38.92 -13.70
C ARG A 284 16.69 40.21 -14.46
N LYS A 285 16.05 41.25 -13.98
CA LYS A 285 16.23 42.63 -14.45
C LYS A 285 16.08 43.53 -13.23
N LEU A 286 17.23 44.02 -12.74
CA LEU A 286 17.23 44.81 -11.52
C LEU A 286 16.56 46.15 -11.75
N SER A 287 15.56 46.49 -10.97
CA SER A 287 15.00 47.82 -10.90
C SER A 287 15.20 48.40 -9.52
N ARG A 288 14.57 47.81 -8.51
CA ARG A 288 14.74 48.22 -7.12
C ARG A 288 14.76 47.01 -6.20
N CYS A 289 15.40 47.16 -5.05
CA CYS A 289 15.55 46.14 -4.04
C CYS A 289 15.55 46.74 -2.63
N ASN A 290 15.56 45.88 -1.60
CA ASN A 290 15.55 46.35 -0.22
C ASN A 290 16.91 46.25 0.48
N ASN A 291 17.83 45.49 -0.06
CA ASN A 291 19.17 45.28 0.50
C ASN A 291 19.19 44.78 1.95
N ILE A 292 18.15 44.07 2.36
CA ILE A 292 18.20 43.30 3.61
C ILE A 292 19.13 42.11 3.36
N PRO A 293 19.99 41.73 4.33
CA PRO A 293 20.86 40.57 4.13
C PRO A 293 20.06 39.30 3.81
N ILE A 294 20.64 38.44 2.95
CA ILE A 294 19.97 37.22 2.52
C ILE A 294 19.82 36.26 3.72
N ALA A 295 18.59 35.92 4.04
CA ALA A 295 18.31 35.11 5.20
C ALA A 295 18.51 33.61 4.90
N ARG A 296 18.77 32.85 5.95
CA ARG A 296 18.88 31.39 5.84
C ARG A 296 17.57 30.75 6.30
N ILE A 297 17.11 29.75 5.54
CA ILE A 297 15.90 29.00 5.92
C ILE A 297 16.22 27.51 5.82
N ASN A 298 15.53 26.70 6.63
CA ASN A 298 15.77 25.27 6.71
C ASN A 298 14.53 24.42 6.64
N SER A 299 13.37 25.02 6.48
CA SER A 299 12.11 24.28 6.52
C SER A 299 11.00 25.05 5.81
N GLY A 300 9.87 24.41 5.65
CA GLY A 300 8.67 25.05 5.14
C GLY A 300 8.51 25.00 3.63
N LEU A 301 9.50 24.54 2.90
CA LEU A 301 9.41 24.48 1.45
C LEU A 301 9.08 23.06 0.99
N PRO A 302 8.19 22.91 -0.01
CA PRO A 302 7.82 21.57 -0.47
C PRO A 302 8.97 20.90 -1.20
N LEU A 303 9.11 19.60 -1.00
CA LEU A 303 10.14 18.79 -1.63
C LEU A 303 9.58 18.12 -2.88
N LYS A 304 10.47 17.82 -3.82
CA LYS A 304 10.08 17.10 -5.03
C LYS A 304 9.45 15.77 -4.61
N GLY A 305 8.29 15.49 -5.20
CA GLY A 305 7.59 14.24 -4.90
C GLY A 305 6.80 14.26 -3.62
N GLU A 306 7.01 15.23 -2.74
CA GLU A 306 6.06 15.47 -1.67
C GLU A 306 4.94 16.26 -2.32
N LYS A 307 4.01 15.55 -2.85
CA LYS A 307 2.94 16.22 -3.48
C LYS A 307 2.15 16.99 -2.46
N LYS A 308 1.68 18.11 -2.88
CA LYS A 308 0.68 18.82 -2.14
C LYS A 308 -0.40 17.82 -1.84
N MET A 309 -0.52 17.54 -0.61
CA MET A 309 -1.22 16.36 -0.19
C MET A 309 -2.69 16.44 -0.44
N ILE A 310 -3.23 17.58 -0.85
CA ILE A 310 -4.67 17.68 -0.89
C ILE A 310 -5.14 18.52 -2.06
N ASP A 311 -5.78 17.86 -2.96
CA ASP A 311 -6.60 18.52 -3.96
C ASP A 311 -8.02 18.05 -3.73
N PHE A 312 -8.73 18.74 -2.86
CA PHE A 312 -10.10 18.39 -2.55
C PHE A 312 -11.06 18.69 -3.67
N ASP A 313 -10.62 19.45 -4.63
CA ASP A 313 -11.49 19.81 -5.74
C ASP A 313 -11.47 18.77 -6.86
N SER A 314 -10.57 17.82 -6.80
CA SER A 314 -10.43 16.90 -7.90
C SER A 314 -10.98 15.54 -7.56
N VAL A 315 -12.00 15.14 -8.28
CA VAL A 315 -12.43 13.75 -8.33
C VAL A 315 -11.66 13.15 -9.50
N LYS A 316 -10.41 12.79 -9.25
CA LYS A 316 -9.54 12.34 -10.34
C LYS A 316 -9.29 10.83 -10.33
N SER A 317 -9.88 10.12 -9.39
CA SER A 317 -9.72 8.68 -9.33
C SER A 317 -10.93 8.07 -8.65
N GLU A 318 -11.15 6.79 -8.91
CA GLU A 318 -12.20 6.06 -8.22
C GLU A 318 -11.95 6.06 -6.71
N LYS A 319 -10.69 5.95 -6.31
CA LYS A 319 -10.32 5.99 -4.89
C LYS A 319 -10.73 7.32 -4.26
N GLY A 320 -10.43 8.42 -4.93
CA GLY A 320 -10.82 9.73 -4.43
C GLY A 320 -12.33 9.88 -4.35
N LEU A 321 -13.04 9.41 -5.35
CA LEU A 321 -14.48 9.44 -5.38
C LEU A 321 -15.06 8.65 -4.21
N ARG A 322 -14.55 7.45 -3.97
CA ARG A 322 -15.02 6.62 -2.87
C ARG A 322 -14.77 7.28 -1.52
N THR A 323 -13.62 7.92 -1.37
CA THR A 323 -13.27 8.62 -0.13
C THR A 323 -14.24 9.76 0.14
N LEU A 324 -14.56 10.54 -0.87
CA LEU A 324 -15.48 11.68 -0.71
C LEU A 324 -16.89 11.18 -0.38
N ILE A 325 -17.34 10.12 -1.03
CA ILE A 325 -18.66 9.55 -0.76
C ILE A 325 -18.71 9.02 0.67
N ALA A 326 -17.73 8.24 1.08
CA ALA A 326 -17.69 7.65 2.42
C ALA A 326 -17.70 8.72 3.49
N ARG A 327 -16.93 9.79 3.26
CA ARG A 327 -16.87 10.90 4.21
C ARG A 327 -18.24 11.53 4.43
N ASN A 328 -19.02 11.67 3.37
CA ASN A 328 -20.34 12.26 3.49
C ASN A 328 -21.37 11.32 4.11
N LEU A 329 -21.18 10.01 3.94
CA LEU A 329 -22.08 9.02 4.55
C LEU A 329 -21.89 8.91 6.05
N LEU A 330 -20.79 9.44 6.59
CA LEU A 330 -20.51 9.41 8.02
C LEU A 330 -21.14 10.57 8.78
N LYS A 331 -21.67 11.55 8.08
CA LYS A 331 -22.32 12.69 8.72
C LYS A 331 -23.61 12.23 9.37
N GLU A 332 -24.02 12.96 10.41
CA GLU A 332 -25.28 12.63 11.05
C GLU A 332 -26.43 12.68 10.05
N ILE A 333 -27.29 11.74 10.14
CA ILE A 333 -28.53 11.73 9.38
C ILE A 333 -29.34 12.93 9.83
N HIS A 334 -30.42 13.25 9.44
CA HIS A 334 -31.30 14.33 9.85
C HIS A 334 -30.85 15.65 9.23
N PRO A 335 -30.49 16.71 9.98
CA PRO A 335 -30.30 18.03 9.35
C PRO A 335 -29.25 18.05 8.27
N GLY A 336 -28.23 17.17 8.35
CA GLY A 336 -27.14 17.17 7.40
C GLY A 336 -27.34 16.28 6.20
N THR A 337 -28.44 15.53 6.13
CA THR A 337 -28.61 14.52 5.08
C THR A 337 -28.77 15.13 3.69
N LYS A 338 -29.57 16.20 3.57
CA LYS A 338 -29.81 16.84 2.28
C LYS A 338 -28.51 17.41 1.69
N PRO A 339 -27.72 18.19 2.43
CA PRO A 339 -26.46 18.69 1.87
C PRO A 339 -25.49 17.57 1.50
N SER A 340 -25.46 16.48 2.27
CA SER A 340 -24.58 15.36 1.96
C SER A 340 -25.00 14.65 0.67
N ILE A 341 -26.29 14.46 0.48
CA ILE A 341 -26.79 13.85 -0.75
C ILE A 341 -26.55 14.77 -1.95
N ASP A 342 -26.77 16.08 -1.77
CA ASP A 342 -26.46 17.06 -2.80
C ASP A 342 -24.98 16.96 -3.21
N PHE A 343 -24.10 16.85 -2.23
CA PHE A 343 -22.67 16.76 -2.48
C PHE A 343 -22.30 15.46 -3.19
N ILE A 344 -22.84 14.33 -2.73
CA ILE A 344 -22.59 13.05 -3.37
C ILE A 344 -23.07 13.07 -4.82
N TYR A 345 -24.26 13.62 -5.06
CA TYR A 345 -24.77 13.74 -6.41
C TYR A 345 -23.83 14.58 -7.28
N LYS A 346 -23.38 15.71 -6.75
CA LYS A 346 -22.51 16.61 -7.50
C LYS A 346 -21.18 15.93 -7.86
N ILE A 347 -20.56 15.25 -6.91
CA ILE A 347 -19.27 14.62 -7.21
C ILE A 347 -19.43 13.44 -8.19
N LEU A 348 -20.54 12.71 -8.11
CA LEU A 348 -20.80 11.65 -9.09
C LEU A 348 -21.08 12.24 -10.46
N GLU A 349 -21.80 13.33 -10.52
CA GLU A 349 -22.07 14.00 -11.80
C GLU A 349 -20.76 14.54 -12.39
N ASP A 350 -19.91 15.14 -11.57
CA ASP A 350 -18.61 15.65 -12.03
C ASP A 350 -17.73 14.50 -12.51
N ALA A 351 -17.72 13.38 -11.77
CA ALA A 351 -16.96 12.22 -12.19
C ALA A 351 -17.47 11.64 -13.52
N TYR A 352 -18.80 11.62 -13.69
CA TYR A 352 -19.40 11.11 -14.91
C TYR A 352 -19.06 11.96 -16.12
N LYS A 353 -19.05 13.29 -15.92
CA LYS A 353 -18.75 14.23 -17.00
C LYS A 353 -17.26 14.31 -17.32
N SER A 354 -16.42 13.95 -16.38
CA SER A 354 -14.99 13.83 -16.62
C SER A 354 -14.74 12.50 -17.34
N ASP A 355 -13.54 12.28 -17.78
CA ASP A 355 -13.22 10.99 -18.40
C ASP A 355 -12.78 9.94 -17.38
N LEU A 356 -13.11 10.14 -16.13
CA LEU A 356 -12.78 9.21 -15.08
C LEU A 356 -13.51 7.89 -15.27
N LYS A 357 -12.77 6.80 -15.18
CA LYS A 357 -13.36 5.47 -15.17
C LYS A 357 -13.57 5.06 -13.72
N TYR A 358 -14.82 4.76 -13.39
CA TYR A 358 -15.15 4.39 -12.02
C TYR A 358 -16.36 3.46 -12.00
N ASP A 359 -16.45 2.68 -10.94
CA ASP A 359 -17.63 1.87 -10.66
C ASP A 359 -17.77 1.79 -9.14
N VAL A 360 -18.67 2.60 -8.60
CA VAL A 360 -18.97 2.62 -7.17
C VAL A 360 -20.37 2.09 -6.90
N THR A 361 -20.84 1.19 -7.76
CA THR A 361 -22.17 0.58 -7.62
C THR A 361 -22.35 -0.14 -6.27
N ASP A 362 -21.25 -0.63 -5.70
CA ASP A 362 -21.29 -1.29 -4.40
C ASP A 362 -21.69 -0.36 -3.26
N LEU A 363 -21.54 0.97 -3.47
CA LEU A 363 -21.95 1.96 -2.47
C LEU A 363 -23.42 2.33 -2.60
N ARG A 364 -24.10 1.91 -3.66
CA ARG A 364 -25.49 2.28 -3.92
C ARG A 364 -26.43 1.96 -2.75
N PRO A 365 -26.39 0.76 -2.16
CA PRO A 365 -27.31 0.47 -1.04
C PRO A 365 -27.09 1.39 0.16
N ARG A 366 -25.85 1.73 0.46
CA ARG A 366 -25.53 2.61 1.60
C ARG A 366 -26.01 4.03 1.34
N ILE A 367 -25.81 4.52 0.12
CA ILE A 367 -26.25 5.87 -0.22
C ILE A 367 -27.78 5.95 -0.20
N MET A 368 -28.45 4.89 -0.71
CA MET A 368 -29.90 4.84 -0.68
C MET A 368 -30.43 4.86 0.75
N SER A 369 -29.83 4.05 1.61
CA SER A 369 -30.23 4.01 3.01
C SER A 369 -30.04 5.36 3.70
N PHE A 370 -28.90 6.01 3.45
CA PHE A 370 -28.61 7.33 4.00
C PHE A 370 -29.66 8.35 3.52
N ALA A 371 -29.99 8.31 2.23
CA ALA A 371 -30.99 9.23 1.66
C ALA A 371 -32.38 8.99 2.24
N ASN A 372 -32.75 7.71 2.37
CA ASN A 372 -34.08 7.34 2.86
C ASN A 372 -34.29 7.75 4.33
N ASN A 373 -33.21 7.85 5.09
CA ASN A 373 -33.29 8.20 6.52
C ASN A 373 -33.27 9.69 6.76
N SER A 374 -33.34 10.50 5.72
CA SER A 374 -33.43 11.94 5.89
C SER A 374 -34.70 12.33 6.65
N THR A 375 -34.57 13.17 7.66
CA THR A 375 -35.68 13.50 8.51
C THR A 375 -36.79 14.26 7.79
N ASN A 376 -36.40 15.26 7.01
CA ASN A 376 -37.37 16.18 6.39
C ASN A 376 -37.31 16.22 4.87
N HIS A 377 -36.40 15.52 4.26
CA HIS A 377 -36.13 15.63 2.82
C HIS A 377 -35.94 14.29 2.15
N SER A 378 -36.55 13.24 2.68
CA SER A 378 -36.32 11.91 2.12
C SER A 378 -36.75 11.81 0.66
N ASP A 379 -37.88 12.43 0.32
CA ASP A 379 -38.35 12.40 -1.08
C ASP A 379 -37.35 13.09 -2.00
N TYR A 380 -36.86 14.24 -1.61
CA TYR A 380 -35.87 14.97 -2.39
C TYR A 380 -34.59 14.15 -2.52
N CYS A 381 -34.11 13.60 -1.41
CA CYS A 381 -32.87 12.83 -1.41
C CYS A 381 -32.98 11.58 -2.27
N LEU A 382 -34.11 10.89 -2.21
CA LEU A 382 -34.34 9.71 -3.02
C LEU A 382 -34.47 10.03 -4.51
N ASP A 383 -35.14 11.16 -4.82
CA ASP A 383 -35.21 11.61 -6.22
C ASP A 383 -33.81 11.87 -6.77
N LEU A 384 -32.97 12.51 -5.98
CA LEU A 384 -31.62 12.80 -6.39
C LEU A 384 -30.80 11.51 -6.52
N PHE A 385 -31.00 10.59 -5.57
CA PHE A 385 -30.33 9.30 -5.61
C PHE A 385 -30.62 8.53 -6.89
N MET A 386 -31.89 8.59 -7.34
CA MET A 386 -32.27 7.87 -8.57
C MET A 386 -31.57 8.44 -9.80
N LYS A 387 -31.10 9.68 -9.73
CA LYS A 387 -30.39 10.31 -10.85
C LYS A 387 -28.89 10.11 -10.78
N MET A 388 -28.39 9.52 -9.70
CA MET A 388 -26.95 9.33 -9.54
C MET A 388 -26.38 8.30 -10.51
N LYS A 389 -25.20 8.58 -11.00
CA LYS A 389 -24.47 7.69 -11.91
C LYS A 389 -23.36 6.99 -11.14
N PHE A 390 -23.57 5.72 -10.84
CA PHE A 390 -22.65 4.96 -10.00
C PHE A 390 -21.50 4.33 -10.76
N LYS A 391 -21.51 4.42 -12.09
CA LYS A 391 -20.36 3.98 -12.86
C LYS A 391 -20.30 4.72 -14.19
N SER A 392 -19.10 4.80 -14.71
CA SER A 392 -18.86 5.48 -16.00
C SER A 392 -19.45 4.66 -17.15
N GLU A 393 -19.84 5.33 -18.23
CA GLU A 393 -20.45 4.66 -19.37
C GLU A 393 -19.49 3.75 -20.13
N GLU A 394 -18.26 4.17 -20.25
CA GLU A 394 -17.29 3.41 -21.02
C GLU A 394 -16.37 2.62 -20.11
N GLN A 395 -16.25 1.33 -20.37
CA GLN A 395 -15.33 0.47 -19.66
C GLN A 395 -14.13 0.12 -20.51
N THR A 396 -13.79 1.00 -21.42
CA THR A 396 -12.61 0.79 -22.24
C THR A 396 -11.37 1.19 -21.47
N GLU A 397 -10.39 0.34 -21.54
CA GLU A 397 -9.02 0.60 -21.10
C GLU A 397 -8.90 1.56 -19.94
N LYS A 398 -9.10 1.06 -18.77
CA LYS A 398 -8.86 1.87 -17.60
C LYS A 398 -7.36 1.94 -17.33
N ILE A 399 -6.83 3.09 -17.52
CA ILE A 399 -5.47 3.37 -17.07
C ILE A 399 -5.63 4.03 -15.71
N GLU A 400 -5.06 3.44 -14.72
CA GLU A 400 -5.06 4.04 -13.40
C GLU A 400 -4.29 5.35 -13.49
N ASP A 401 -4.99 6.43 -13.35
CA ASP A 401 -4.38 7.73 -13.46
C ASP A 401 -4.07 8.26 -12.07
N TYR A 402 -3.02 7.72 -11.49
CA TYR A 402 -2.45 8.30 -10.29
C TYR A 402 -1.45 9.35 -10.75
N ASN A 403 -1.72 10.60 -10.38
CA ASN A 403 -0.86 11.71 -10.80
C ASN A 403 0.52 11.65 -10.20
N ASP A 404 0.72 10.83 -9.18
CA ASP A 404 2.01 10.63 -8.56
C ASP A 404 2.73 9.49 -9.24
N ASP A 405 3.98 9.72 -9.59
CA ASP A 405 4.78 8.71 -10.24
C ASP A 405 5.54 7.82 -9.26
N PHE A 406 5.34 8.00 -7.97
CA PHE A 406 6.08 7.25 -6.96
C PHE A 406 5.14 6.53 -5.99
N LEU A 407 5.64 5.43 -5.46
CA LEU A 407 4.92 4.63 -4.49
C LEU A 407 5.27 5.07 -3.07
N VAL A 408 4.33 4.88 -2.16
CA VAL A 408 4.53 5.15 -0.74
C VAL A 408 4.27 3.87 0.03
N PHE A 409 5.30 3.34 0.66
CA PHE A 409 5.19 2.13 1.46
C PHE A 409 4.79 2.52 2.88
N PHE A 410 3.87 1.79 3.47
CA PHE A 410 3.36 2.14 4.80
C PHE A 410 3.11 0.90 5.65
N ASP A 411 3.08 1.11 6.95
CA ASP A 411 2.75 0.08 7.90
C ASP A 411 2.19 0.74 9.16
N ILE A 412 1.42 -0.01 9.93
CA ILE A 412 0.73 0.51 11.11
C ILE A 412 0.99 -0.39 12.29
N GLU A 413 1.24 0.22 13.45
CA GLU A 413 1.34 -0.48 14.72
C GLU A 413 0.26 0.06 15.66
N VAL A 414 -0.45 -0.82 16.35
CA VAL A 414 -1.54 -0.42 17.24
C VAL A 414 -1.33 -1.00 18.63
N PHE A 415 -1.34 -0.10 19.62
CA PHE A 415 -1.31 -0.44 21.04
C PHE A 415 -2.49 0.28 21.71
N PRO A 416 -2.84 -0.07 22.94
CA PRO A 416 -3.98 0.60 23.58
C PRO A 416 -3.94 2.13 23.58
N ASN A 417 -2.74 2.71 23.65
CA ASN A 417 -2.58 4.16 23.69
C ASN A 417 -1.87 4.75 22.48
N LEU A 418 -1.61 3.93 21.46
CA LEU A 418 -0.78 4.40 20.36
C LEU A 418 -1.28 3.81 19.05
N MET A 419 -1.56 4.68 18.09
CA MET A 419 -1.69 4.31 16.69
C MET A 419 -0.50 4.94 15.98
N LEU A 420 0.42 4.12 15.52
CA LEU A 420 1.57 4.62 14.77
C LEU A 420 1.39 4.28 13.31
N VAL A 421 1.50 5.28 12.45
CA VAL A 421 1.49 5.08 11.01
C VAL A 421 2.82 5.59 10.48
N ASN A 422 3.61 4.68 9.96
CA ASN A 422 4.87 5.05 9.31
C ASN A 422 4.69 4.88 7.82
N TRP A 423 5.28 5.79 7.05
CA TRP A 423 5.25 5.68 5.60
C TRP A 423 6.56 6.20 5.04
N LYS A 424 6.91 5.67 3.86
CA LYS A 424 8.17 6.00 3.23
C LYS A 424 7.97 6.02 1.73
N ARG A 425 8.44 7.07 1.10
CA ARG A 425 8.45 7.16 -0.35
C ARG A 425 9.48 6.16 -0.91
N GLU A 426 9.18 5.56 -2.05
CA GLU A 426 10.10 4.59 -2.66
C GLU A 426 11.46 5.24 -2.96
N GLY A 427 12.51 4.44 -2.79
CA GLY A 427 13.88 4.88 -3.03
C GLY A 427 14.70 4.90 -1.76
N GLU A 428 15.96 4.50 -1.87
CA GLU A 428 16.86 4.44 -0.72
C GLU A 428 17.16 5.82 -0.15
N GLU A 429 17.02 6.86 -0.95
CA GLU A 429 17.32 8.23 -0.50
C GLU A 429 16.21 8.81 0.40
N HIS A 430 15.09 8.14 0.52
CA HIS A 430 13.97 8.64 1.33
C HIS A 430 13.90 7.91 2.66
N GLU A 431 13.63 8.66 3.73
CA GLU A 431 13.52 8.11 5.07
C GLU A 431 12.05 7.99 5.48
N PRO A 432 11.73 7.04 6.35
CA PRO A 432 10.36 6.91 6.84
C PRO A 432 9.89 8.15 7.61
N VAL A 433 8.62 8.46 7.44
CA VAL A 433 7.92 9.49 8.19
C VAL A 433 7.07 8.82 9.26
N HIS A 434 7.14 9.32 10.49
CA HIS A 434 6.42 8.74 11.62
C HIS A 434 5.22 9.62 11.97
N MET A 435 4.04 9.00 12.11
CA MET A 435 2.85 9.69 12.56
C MET A 435 2.34 9.00 13.82
N PHE A 436 2.57 9.65 14.97
CA PHE A 436 2.12 9.13 16.26
C PHE A 436 0.72 9.64 16.54
N ASN A 437 -0.23 8.74 16.73
CA ASN A 437 -1.63 9.06 16.98
C ASN A 437 -2.12 10.14 16.00
N PRO A 438 -1.99 9.90 14.69
CA PRO A 438 -2.37 10.91 13.72
C PRO A 438 -3.84 11.27 13.84
N GLU A 439 -4.13 12.54 13.57
CA GLU A 439 -5.51 13.01 13.53
C GLU A 439 -6.17 12.58 12.21
N PRO A 440 -7.50 12.56 12.16
CA PRO A 440 -8.17 12.20 10.90
C PRO A 440 -7.69 12.99 9.68
N LYS A 441 -7.32 14.25 9.86
CA LYS A 441 -6.83 15.06 8.74
C LYS A 441 -5.49 14.56 8.23
N ASP A 442 -4.65 14.04 9.12
CA ASP A 442 -3.37 13.48 8.72
C ASP A 442 -3.57 12.22 7.88
N ILE A 443 -4.55 11.40 8.29
CA ILE A 443 -4.90 10.20 7.52
C ILE A 443 -5.46 10.59 6.15
N GLU A 444 -6.30 11.62 6.11
CA GLU A 444 -6.86 12.08 4.84
C GLU A 444 -5.77 12.44 3.85
N SER A 445 -4.72 13.10 4.34
CA SER A 445 -3.58 13.47 3.50
C SER A 445 -2.84 12.23 3.00
N LEU A 446 -2.64 11.27 3.89
CA LEU A 446 -1.95 10.02 3.54
C LEU A 446 -2.73 9.26 2.46
N LEU A 447 -4.05 9.27 2.54
CA LEU A 447 -4.89 8.52 1.59
C LEU A 447 -4.83 9.05 0.17
N LYS A 448 -4.25 10.23 -0.03
CA LYS A 448 -4.07 10.78 -1.38
C LYS A 448 -2.87 10.20 -2.09
N MET A 449 -2.02 9.47 -1.39
CA MET A 449 -0.81 8.89 -1.95
C MET A 449 -1.07 7.48 -2.49
N LYS A 450 -0.15 7.00 -3.33
CA LYS A 450 -0.19 5.61 -3.81
C LYS A 450 0.33 4.69 -2.72
N LEU A 451 -0.56 4.27 -1.84
CA LEU A 451 -0.17 3.49 -0.67
C LEU A 451 0.03 2.02 -1.01
N VAL A 452 1.16 1.48 -0.61
CA VAL A 452 1.49 0.06 -0.76
C VAL A 452 1.82 -0.49 0.61
N GLY A 453 1.11 -1.53 1.01
CA GLY A 453 1.34 -2.18 2.28
C GLY A 453 1.46 -3.68 2.12
N PHE A 454 1.48 -4.37 3.24
CA PHE A 454 1.51 -5.82 3.28
C PHE A 454 0.30 -6.34 4.03
N ASN A 455 -0.56 -7.08 3.36
CA ASN A 455 -1.83 -7.57 3.89
C ASN A 455 -2.69 -6.42 4.42
N ASN A 456 -2.49 -5.24 3.83
CA ASN A 456 -3.15 -4.03 4.30
C ASN A 456 -4.63 -4.00 3.92
N ARG A 457 -5.03 -4.67 2.86
CA ARG A 457 -6.45 -4.76 2.51
C ARG A 457 -7.26 -5.39 3.64
N ARG A 458 -6.65 -6.25 4.45
CA ARG A 458 -7.35 -6.96 5.51
C ARG A 458 -7.04 -6.46 6.91
N TYR A 459 -6.17 -5.47 7.04
CA TYR A 459 -5.87 -4.92 8.34
C TYR A 459 -5.64 -3.40 8.27
N ASP A 460 -4.48 -2.97 7.76
CA ASP A 460 -4.08 -1.58 7.84
C ASP A 460 -5.11 -0.63 7.20
N ASN A 461 -5.68 -1.01 6.08
CA ASN A 461 -6.68 -0.17 5.42
C ASN A 461 -7.86 0.12 6.33
N HIS A 462 -8.31 -0.88 7.08
CA HIS A 462 -9.44 -0.73 7.98
C HIS A 462 -9.10 0.16 9.17
N ILE A 463 -7.89 0.04 9.67
CA ILE A 463 -7.40 0.90 10.75
C ILE A 463 -7.31 2.35 10.27
N LEU A 464 -6.75 2.56 9.08
CA LEU A 464 -6.67 3.89 8.49
C LEU A 464 -8.07 4.49 8.30
N TYR A 465 -8.98 3.71 7.75
CA TYR A 465 -10.33 4.19 7.48
C TYR A 465 -11.03 4.57 8.77
N ALA A 466 -10.93 3.74 9.79
CA ALA A 466 -11.57 4.00 11.07
C ALA A 466 -11.05 5.31 11.68
N ARG A 467 -9.73 5.51 11.63
CA ARG A 467 -9.18 6.76 12.16
C ARG A 467 -9.61 7.95 11.31
N TYR A 468 -9.62 7.77 10.01
CA TYR A 468 -10.07 8.81 9.08
C TYR A 468 -11.48 9.28 9.42
N VAL A 469 -12.37 8.36 9.78
CA VAL A 469 -13.75 8.70 10.07
C VAL A 469 -13.96 9.10 11.54
N GLY A 470 -12.90 9.15 12.34
CA GLY A 470 -12.95 9.75 13.67
C GLY A 470 -12.91 8.83 14.86
N TYR A 471 -12.60 7.54 14.65
CA TYR A 471 -12.42 6.64 15.79
C TYR A 471 -11.33 7.17 16.72
N SER A 472 -11.56 7.10 18.03
CA SER A 472 -10.53 7.44 19.00
C SER A 472 -9.43 6.37 18.99
N ILE A 473 -8.30 6.70 19.61
CA ILE A 473 -7.20 5.73 19.67
C ILE A 473 -7.63 4.46 20.41
N GLU A 474 -8.44 4.60 21.47
CA GLU A 474 -8.97 3.43 22.17
C GLU A 474 -9.88 2.60 21.27
N GLU A 475 -10.73 3.27 20.49
CA GLU A 475 -11.61 2.56 19.54
C GLU A 475 -10.80 1.88 18.45
N ILE A 476 -9.70 2.49 18.01
CA ILE A 476 -8.78 1.89 17.03
C ILE A 476 -8.18 0.61 17.60
N TYR A 477 -7.75 0.63 18.86
CA TYR A 477 -7.20 -0.58 19.48
C TYR A 477 -8.26 -1.68 19.54
N THR A 478 -9.49 -1.34 19.94
CA THR A 478 -10.58 -2.33 19.99
C THR A 478 -10.84 -2.90 18.59
N LEU A 479 -10.89 -2.06 17.58
CA LEU A 479 -11.09 -2.51 16.21
C LEU A 479 -9.96 -3.46 15.78
N SER A 480 -8.72 -3.09 16.10
CA SER A 480 -7.56 -3.92 15.78
C SER A 480 -7.69 -5.32 16.38
N GLN A 481 -8.09 -5.39 17.66
CA GLN A 481 -8.27 -6.68 18.33
C GLN A 481 -9.38 -7.50 17.68
N ARG A 482 -10.47 -6.86 17.26
CA ARG A 482 -11.55 -7.54 16.59
C ARG A 482 -11.11 -8.11 15.24
N ILE A 483 -10.34 -7.33 14.47
CA ILE A 483 -9.85 -7.78 13.17
C ILE A 483 -8.88 -8.96 13.34
N ILE A 484 -7.96 -8.84 14.28
CA ILE A 484 -6.98 -9.91 14.56
C ILE A 484 -7.71 -11.17 15.03
N GLY A 485 -8.79 -11.01 15.79
CA GLY A 485 -9.60 -12.13 16.29
C GLY A 485 -10.49 -12.76 15.23
N GLY A 486 -10.48 -12.26 14.01
CA GLY A 486 -11.21 -12.86 12.90
C GLY A 486 -12.66 -12.42 12.75
N SER A 487 -13.06 -11.34 13.41
CA SER A 487 -14.42 -10.84 13.28
C SER A 487 -14.68 -10.26 11.90
N ARG A 488 -15.58 -10.87 11.14
CA ARG A 488 -15.94 -10.35 9.82
C ARG A 488 -16.70 -9.03 9.91
N ASN A 489 -17.42 -8.81 11.02
CA ASN A 489 -18.16 -7.58 11.21
C ASN A 489 -17.26 -6.38 11.48
N ALA A 490 -15.99 -6.62 11.82
CA ALA A 490 -15.03 -5.54 12.02
C ALA A 490 -14.54 -4.95 10.70
N MET A 491 -14.68 -5.69 9.60
CA MET A 491 -14.20 -5.24 8.30
C MET A 491 -15.12 -4.19 7.71
N ILE A 492 -14.53 -3.15 7.15
CA ILE A 492 -15.27 -2.01 6.60
C ILE A 492 -15.15 -2.04 5.09
N GLY A 493 -16.29 -2.10 4.39
CA GLY A 493 -16.28 -2.29 2.94
C GLY A 493 -15.52 -1.23 2.18
N GLU A 494 -15.65 0.02 2.60
CA GLU A 494 -14.97 1.12 1.92
C GLU A 494 -13.45 1.06 2.08
N ALA A 495 -12.98 0.44 3.15
CA ALA A 495 -11.55 0.45 3.47
C ALA A 495 -10.71 -0.35 2.49
N TYR A 496 -11.31 -1.38 1.88
CA TYR A 496 -10.54 -2.22 0.95
C TYR A 496 -9.90 -1.42 -0.19
N ASN A 497 -10.51 -0.30 -0.54
CA ASN A 497 -10.07 0.49 -1.70
C ASN A 497 -9.22 1.70 -1.35
N LEU A 498 -8.74 1.80 -0.11
CA LEU A 498 -7.93 2.95 0.29
C LEU A 498 -6.50 2.89 -0.24
N SER A 499 -5.98 1.71 -0.47
CA SER A 499 -4.60 1.53 -0.93
C SER A 499 -4.50 1.50 -2.45
N TYR A 500 -3.28 1.70 -2.94
CA TYR A 500 -2.98 1.49 -4.35
C TYR A 500 -2.86 0.00 -4.64
N THR A 501 -2.14 -0.73 -3.80
CA THR A 501 -2.02 -2.17 -3.93
C THR A 501 -1.54 -2.77 -2.60
N ASP A 502 -1.51 -4.09 -2.55
CA ASP A 502 -1.19 -4.86 -1.34
C ASP A 502 -0.27 -6.00 -1.75
N VAL A 503 0.97 -5.97 -1.26
CA VAL A 503 1.99 -6.94 -1.68
C VAL A 503 1.58 -8.36 -1.36
N TYR A 504 1.00 -8.60 -0.18
CA TYR A 504 0.52 -9.95 0.15
C TYR A 504 -0.54 -10.40 -0.83
N ASP A 505 -1.44 -9.49 -1.20
CA ASP A 505 -2.55 -9.85 -2.08
C ASP A 505 -2.08 -10.18 -3.49
N PHE A 506 -1.14 -9.40 -4.06
CA PHE A 506 -0.73 -9.68 -5.43
C PHE A 506 0.38 -10.74 -5.52
N SER A 507 1.06 -11.03 -4.43
CA SER A 507 2.16 -12.01 -4.47
C SER A 507 1.62 -13.39 -4.83
N SER A 508 2.33 -14.09 -5.69
CA SER A 508 1.98 -15.48 -6.00
C SER A 508 2.35 -16.42 -4.86
N ILE A 509 3.22 -15.99 -3.96
CA ILE A 509 3.60 -16.73 -2.77
C ILE A 509 2.88 -16.12 -1.57
N LYS A 510 2.02 -16.90 -0.93
CA LYS A 510 1.23 -16.41 0.21
C LYS A 510 1.94 -16.78 1.50
N GLN A 511 2.67 -15.83 2.04
CA GLN A 511 3.37 -16.02 3.32
C GLN A 511 3.53 -14.67 4.01
N SER A 512 3.83 -14.71 5.31
CA SER A 512 3.93 -13.50 6.12
C SER A 512 5.12 -12.63 5.69
N LEU A 513 5.06 -11.37 6.07
CA LEU A 513 6.19 -10.46 5.84
C LEU A 513 7.44 -10.96 6.55
N LYS A 514 7.28 -11.48 7.76
CA LYS A 514 8.42 -11.99 8.52
C LYS A 514 9.09 -13.14 7.79
N LYS A 515 8.31 -14.03 7.18
CA LYS A 515 8.89 -15.14 6.44
C LYS A 515 9.67 -14.64 5.22
N PHE A 516 9.14 -13.63 4.52
CA PHE A 516 9.90 -13.00 3.45
C PHE A 516 11.20 -12.38 3.98
N GLN A 517 11.12 -11.70 5.13
CA GLN A 517 12.32 -11.11 5.75
C GLN A 517 13.36 -12.19 6.02
N ILE A 518 12.95 -13.30 6.58
CA ILE A 518 13.85 -14.41 6.88
C ILE A 518 14.51 -14.94 5.60
N GLU A 519 13.70 -15.19 4.58
CA GLU A 519 14.20 -15.76 3.32
C GLU A 519 15.13 -14.82 2.58
N LEU A 520 14.90 -13.50 2.70
CA LEU A 520 15.72 -12.51 2.03
C LEU A 520 16.90 -12.04 2.88
N GLY A 521 17.07 -12.58 4.07
CA GLY A 521 18.19 -12.24 4.94
C GLY A 521 18.06 -10.87 5.60
N LEU A 522 16.83 -10.39 5.78
CA LEU A 522 16.57 -9.09 6.37
C LEU A 522 16.37 -9.21 7.88
N HIS A 523 16.56 -8.10 8.58
CA HIS A 523 16.31 -8.06 10.02
C HIS A 523 14.83 -8.36 10.30
N HIS A 524 14.56 -9.25 11.27
CA HIS A 524 13.20 -9.72 11.49
C HIS A 524 12.87 -9.97 12.96
N GLN A 525 13.68 -9.48 13.90
CA GLN A 525 13.39 -9.68 15.32
C GLN A 525 12.17 -8.87 15.74
N GLU A 526 11.38 -9.44 16.64
CA GLU A 526 10.17 -8.80 17.13
C GLU A 526 10.52 -7.69 18.13
N LEU A 527 9.57 -6.76 18.27
CA LEU A 527 9.74 -5.59 19.11
C LEU A 527 9.93 -5.93 20.59
N GLY A 528 9.25 -6.95 21.07
CA GLY A 528 9.38 -7.36 22.46
C GLY A 528 8.47 -6.64 23.45
N LEU A 529 7.68 -5.68 22.97
CA LEU A 529 6.70 -5.02 23.82
C LEU A 529 5.36 -5.72 23.73
N PRO A 530 4.62 -5.90 24.85
CA PRO A 530 3.31 -6.54 24.77
C PRO A 530 2.32 -5.68 24.00
N TRP A 531 1.61 -6.30 23.08
CA TRP A 531 0.68 -5.61 22.21
C TRP A 531 -0.58 -5.16 22.95
N ASP A 532 -0.90 -5.79 24.07
CA ASP A 532 -2.11 -5.52 24.83
C ASP A 532 -1.91 -4.53 25.97
N LYS A 533 -0.76 -3.90 26.06
CA LYS A 533 -0.45 -2.94 27.12
C LYS A 533 -0.05 -1.60 26.53
N PRO A 534 -0.40 -0.51 27.22
CA PRO A 534 0.03 0.81 26.74
C PRO A 534 1.55 0.92 26.68
N VAL A 535 2.03 1.71 25.75
CA VAL A 535 3.45 1.97 25.59
C VAL A 535 3.75 3.36 26.12
N ASP A 536 4.71 3.43 27.04
CA ASP A 536 5.18 4.71 27.56
C ASP A 536 5.61 5.60 26.40
N PRO A 537 5.13 6.84 26.31
CA PRO A 537 5.52 7.71 25.19
C PRO A 537 7.03 7.84 25.00
N GLU A 538 7.81 7.69 26.06
CA GLU A 538 9.28 7.72 25.93
C GLU A 538 9.81 6.56 25.12
N LYS A 539 9.02 5.48 24.95
CA LYS A 539 9.41 4.30 24.18
C LYS A 539 8.77 4.24 22.80
N TRP A 540 8.00 5.26 22.44
CA TRP A 540 7.36 5.26 21.12
C TRP A 540 8.38 5.20 19.98
N TYR A 541 9.58 5.73 20.20
CA TYR A 541 10.62 5.68 19.18
C TYR A 541 11.05 4.23 18.88
N LEU A 542 10.96 3.34 19.88
CA LEU A 542 11.28 1.92 19.64
C LEU A 542 10.24 1.29 18.72
N VAL A 543 8.97 1.63 18.92
CA VAL A 543 7.90 1.15 18.05
C VAL A 543 8.12 1.70 16.63
N ALA A 544 8.50 2.97 16.53
CA ALA A 544 8.76 3.59 15.23
C ALA A 544 9.94 2.92 14.51
N ASP A 545 11.00 2.60 15.23
CA ASP A 545 12.15 1.92 14.63
C ASP A 545 11.76 0.53 14.12
N TYR A 546 10.97 -0.19 14.91
CA TYR A 546 10.48 -1.51 14.52
C TYR A 546 9.64 -1.41 13.24
N CYS A 547 8.73 -0.45 13.22
CA CYS A 547 7.87 -0.23 12.06
C CYS A 547 8.68 0.21 10.84
N ASP A 548 9.72 1.01 11.03
CA ASP A 548 10.61 1.43 9.94
C ASP A 548 11.28 0.21 9.29
N ASN A 549 11.72 -0.74 10.10
CA ASN A 549 12.32 -1.96 9.57
C ASN A 549 11.33 -2.71 8.70
N ASP A 550 10.08 -2.80 9.15
CA ASP A 550 9.04 -3.48 8.35
C ASP A 550 8.78 -2.75 7.04
N ILE A 551 8.79 -1.43 7.05
CA ILE A 551 8.57 -0.65 5.83
C ILE A 551 9.72 -0.83 4.84
N LYS A 552 10.95 -0.77 5.34
CA LYS A 552 12.11 -0.97 4.48
C LYS A 552 12.15 -2.38 3.93
N SER A 553 11.78 -3.36 4.76
CA SER A 553 11.65 -4.75 4.31
C SER A 553 10.55 -4.89 3.26
N LEU A 554 9.43 -4.20 3.47
CA LEU A 554 8.32 -4.23 2.52
C LEU A 554 8.76 -3.75 1.14
N GLU A 555 9.56 -2.70 1.10
CA GLU A 555 10.07 -2.21 -0.19
C GLU A 555 10.94 -3.25 -0.88
N VAL A 556 11.80 -3.95 -0.11
CA VAL A 556 12.62 -5.02 -0.65
C VAL A 556 11.75 -6.18 -1.15
N VAL A 557 10.72 -6.54 -0.39
CA VAL A 557 9.80 -7.61 -0.79
C VAL A 557 9.03 -7.21 -2.05
N PHE A 558 8.62 -5.96 -2.15
CA PHE A 558 7.96 -5.47 -3.36
C PHE A 558 8.87 -5.68 -4.58
N ASP A 559 10.15 -5.34 -4.46
CA ASP A 559 11.10 -5.55 -5.56
C ASP A 559 11.26 -7.03 -5.86
N ASP A 560 11.32 -7.88 -4.83
CA ASP A 560 11.43 -9.32 -5.00
C ASP A 560 10.20 -9.89 -5.72
N ARG A 561 9.02 -9.31 -5.47
CA ARG A 561 7.76 -9.74 -6.06
C ARG A 561 7.35 -8.87 -7.24
N LYS A 562 8.28 -8.13 -7.83
CA LYS A 562 8.00 -7.19 -8.90
C LYS A 562 7.34 -7.86 -10.11
N GLU A 563 7.77 -9.06 -10.45
CA GLU A 563 7.16 -9.83 -11.54
C GLU A 563 5.67 -10.04 -11.29
N ASP A 564 5.32 -10.36 -10.05
CA ASP A 564 3.92 -10.55 -9.67
C ASP A 564 3.15 -9.24 -9.79
N PHE A 565 3.78 -8.12 -9.42
CA PHE A 565 3.14 -6.82 -9.53
C PHE A 565 2.89 -6.45 -11.01
N VAL A 566 3.88 -6.67 -11.87
CA VAL A 566 3.71 -6.40 -13.30
C VAL A 566 2.58 -7.26 -13.86
N ALA A 567 2.52 -8.53 -13.44
CA ALA A 567 1.42 -9.40 -13.85
C ALA A 567 0.08 -8.83 -13.39
N ARG A 568 0.03 -8.33 -12.14
CA ARG A 568 -1.20 -7.70 -11.62
C ARG A 568 -1.59 -6.48 -12.45
N GLN A 569 -0.62 -5.69 -12.89
CA GLN A 569 -0.91 -4.53 -13.74
C GLN A 569 -1.51 -4.97 -15.08
N ILE A 570 -0.96 -6.01 -15.67
CA ILE A 570 -1.48 -6.53 -16.95
C ILE A 570 -2.91 -7.04 -16.75
N LEU A 571 -3.15 -7.80 -15.70
CA LEU A 571 -4.48 -8.36 -15.43
C LEU A 571 -5.49 -7.26 -15.13
N ALA A 572 -5.11 -6.25 -14.40
CA ALA A 572 -5.98 -5.12 -14.11
C ALA A 572 -6.37 -4.39 -15.40
N ASP A 573 -5.42 -4.19 -16.26
CA ASP A 573 -5.67 -3.55 -17.55
C ASP A 573 -6.63 -4.38 -18.39
N LEU A 574 -6.43 -5.67 -18.45
CA LEU A 574 -7.33 -6.55 -19.19
C LEU A 574 -8.75 -6.54 -18.65
N UNK A 575 -8.77 -6.43 -17.36
CA UNK A 575 -9.95 -6.52 -16.84
C UNK A 575 -10.62 -5.31 -16.67
N GLY A 576 -9.68 -4.05 -16.96
CA GLY A 576 -10.52 -2.91 -16.71
C GLY A 576 -10.74 -2.63 -15.23
N LEU A 577 -9.93 -3.26 -14.41
CA LEU A 577 -9.98 -3.11 -12.96
C LEU A 577 -8.69 -2.47 -12.47
N THR A 578 -8.55 -2.30 -11.14
CA THR A 578 -7.37 -1.66 -10.58
C THR A 578 -6.38 -2.69 -10.07
N VAL A 579 -5.14 -2.28 -9.83
CA VAL A 579 -4.13 -3.18 -9.25
C VAL A 579 -4.45 -3.51 -7.79
N ASN A 580 -5.33 -2.77 -7.17
CA ASN A 580 -5.79 -3.06 -5.81
C ASN A 580 -6.84 -4.16 -5.76
N ASP A 581 -7.55 -4.37 -6.86
CA ASP A 581 -8.52 -5.46 -6.95
C ASP A 581 -7.80 -6.80 -6.91
N THR A 582 -8.45 -7.81 -6.36
CA THR A 582 -7.81 -9.10 -6.17
C THR A 582 -7.65 -9.86 -7.48
N THR A 583 -6.74 -10.82 -7.50
CA THR A 583 -6.57 -11.69 -8.66
C THR A 583 -7.85 -12.44 -8.98
N GLN A 584 -8.60 -12.84 -7.94
CA GLN A 584 -9.90 -13.48 -8.14
C GLN A 584 -10.85 -12.56 -8.90
N MET A 585 -10.90 -11.28 -8.54
CA MET A 585 -11.76 -10.32 -9.21
C MET A 585 -11.34 -10.12 -10.67
N HIS A 586 -10.04 -10.01 -10.90
CA HIS A 586 -9.52 -9.89 -12.26
C HIS A 586 -9.89 -11.10 -13.10
N THR A 587 -9.68 -12.29 -12.53
CA THR A 587 -9.94 -13.54 -13.22
C THR A 587 -11.42 -13.67 -13.56
N ALA A 588 -12.28 -13.36 -12.59
CA ALA A 588 -13.74 -13.44 -12.80
C ALA A 588 -14.18 -12.46 -13.89
N ARG A 589 -13.63 -11.24 -13.88
CA ARG A 589 -14.01 -10.25 -14.88
C ARG A 589 -13.52 -10.67 -16.27
N ILE A 590 -12.34 -11.25 -16.37
CA ILE A 590 -11.80 -11.69 -17.66
C ILE A 590 -12.64 -12.84 -18.23
N ILE A 591 -13.01 -13.82 -17.39
CA ILE A 591 -13.69 -15.02 -17.86
C ILE A 591 -15.19 -14.81 -18.02
N PHE A 592 -15.85 -14.20 -17.01
CA PHE A 592 -17.31 -14.10 -16.95
C PHE A 592 -17.84 -12.72 -17.33
N GLY A 593 -16.97 -11.75 -17.54
CA GLY A 593 -17.41 -10.39 -17.84
C GLY A 593 -18.20 -9.83 -16.67
N ASN A 594 -19.34 -9.23 -16.96
CA ASN A 594 -20.18 -8.60 -15.95
C ASN A 594 -21.33 -9.48 -15.46
N ASP A 595 -21.32 -10.76 -15.81
CA ASP A 595 -22.39 -11.67 -15.39
C ASP A 595 -22.38 -11.81 -13.86
N PRO A 596 -23.46 -11.44 -13.19
CA PRO A 596 -23.46 -11.53 -11.72
C PRO A 596 -23.60 -12.95 -11.19
N LYS A 597 -24.12 -13.87 -12.00
CA LYS A 597 -24.30 -15.27 -11.60
C LYS A 597 -23.93 -16.22 -12.71
N PRO A 598 -22.65 -16.28 -13.07
CA PRO A 598 -22.24 -17.18 -14.15
C PRO A 598 -22.48 -18.64 -13.82
N GLN A 599 -22.55 -19.01 -12.53
CA GLN A 599 -22.76 -20.38 -12.10
C GLN A 599 -24.05 -20.99 -12.65
N SER A 600 -25.03 -20.15 -12.96
CA SER A 600 -26.28 -20.65 -13.50
C SER A 600 -26.10 -21.31 -14.87
N LYS A 601 -24.99 -21.04 -15.53
CA LYS A 601 -24.70 -21.57 -16.87
C LYS A 601 -23.62 -22.67 -16.82
N PHE A 602 -23.13 -23.03 -15.63
CA PHE A 602 -22.10 -24.05 -15.50
C PHE A 602 -22.68 -25.44 -15.78
N VAL A 603 -21.79 -26.34 -16.19
CA VAL A 603 -22.18 -27.71 -16.54
C VAL A 603 -21.61 -28.66 -15.49
N TYR A 604 -22.48 -29.45 -14.89
CA TYR A 604 -22.06 -30.55 -14.02
C TYR A 604 -22.12 -31.85 -14.78
N THR A 605 -21.06 -32.64 -14.73
CA THR A 605 -20.96 -33.92 -15.43
C THR A 605 -20.92 -35.05 -14.40
N ASP A 606 -21.74 -36.06 -14.55
CA ASP A 606 -21.67 -37.28 -13.76
C ASP A 606 -20.51 -38.12 -14.32
N LEU A 607 -19.40 -38.18 -13.61
CA LEU A 607 -18.22 -38.88 -14.10
C LEU A 607 -18.37 -40.38 -14.19
N SER A 608 -19.43 -40.97 -13.57
CA SER A 608 -19.67 -42.39 -13.72
C SER A 608 -20.03 -42.79 -15.16
N GLU A 609 -20.44 -41.84 -15.96
CA GLU A 609 -20.70 -42.08 -17.39
C GLU A 609 -19.45 -42.37 -18.16
N MET A 610 -18.33 -41.71 -17.81
CA MET A 610 -17.02 -41.91 -18.45
C MET A 610 -16.20 -42.97 -17.70
N PHE A 611 -16.37 -43.04 -16.41
CA PHE A 611 -15.64 -43.95 -15.55
C PHE A 611 -16.66 -44.88 -14.83
N PRO A 612 -17.09 -45.97 -15.47
CA PRO A 612 -18.09 -46.85 -14.86
C PRO A 612 -17.63 -47.34 -13.50
N SER A 613 -18.54 -47.43 -12.56
CA SER A 613 -18.33 -47.79 -11.16
C SER A 613 -17.75 -46.71 -10.28
N TYR A 614 -17.51 -45.52 -10.79
CA TYR A 614 -17.19 -44.37 -9.94
C TYR A 614 -18.40 -44.03 -9.11
N LYS A 615 -18.19 -43.88 -7.82
CA LYS A 615 -19.26 -43.51 -6.89
C LYS A 615 -18.84 -42.39 -5.97
N TYR A 616 -19.75 -41.47 -5.71
CA TYR A 616 -19.57 -40.42 -4.73
C TYR A 616 -20.80 -40.38 -3.85
N GLU A 617 -20.68 -40.77 -2.60
CA GLU A 617 -21.78 -40.79 -1.67
C GLU A 617 -21.36 -40.29 -0.30
N SER A 618 -22.13 -39.38 0.26
CA SER A 618 -21.89 -38.84 1.61
C SER A 618 -20.48 -38.34 1.80
N GLY A 619 -19.98 -37.64 0.80
CA GLY A 619 -18.67 -37.01 0.86
C GLY A 619 -17.51 -37.95 0.62
N LYS A 620 -17.79 -39.21 0.28
CA LYS A 620 -16.73 -40.20 0.01
C LYS A 620 -16.78 -40.65 -1.43
N SER A 621 -15.60 -40.79 -2.04
CA SER A 621 -15.48 -41.25 -3.42
C SER A 621 -14.77 -42.57 -3.47
N GLU A 622 -15.13 -43.37 -4.46
CA GLU A 622 -14.53 -44.68 -4.69
C GLU A 622 -14.49 -45.01 -6.19
N TYR A 623 -13.41 -45.60 -6.64
CA TYR A 623 -13.29 -46.05 -8.02
C TYR A 623 -12.34 -47.25 -8.06
N ARG A 624 -12.80 -48.38 -8.62
CA ARG A 624 -12.03 -49.59 -8.75
C ARG A 624 -11.42 -50.02 -7.41
N GLY A 625 -12.17 -49.85 -6.32
CA GLY A 625 -11.74 -50.22 -4.99
C GLY A 625 -10.76 -49.25 -4.34
N GLU A 626 -10.54 -48.10 -4.92
CA GLU A 626 -9.56 -47.11 -4.42
C GLU A 626 -10.26 -45.76 -4.17
N ASN A 627 -9.61 -44.96 -3.33
CA ASN A 627 -10.05 -43.61 -3.05
C ASN A 627 -9.34 -42.65 -4.01
N PRO A 628 -10.07 -42.00 -4.94
CA PRO A 628 -9.44 -41.04 -5.85
C PRO A 628 -8.86 -39.81 -5.17
N GLY A 629 -9.24 -39.55 -3.93
CA GLY A 629 -8.81 -38.35 -3.23
C GLY A 629 -9.66 -37.16 -3.55
N GLU A 630 -9.47 -36.08 -2.82
CA GLU A 630 -10.27 -34.86 -3.00
C GLU A 630 -9.62 -33.89 -3.99
N GLY A 631 -8.30 -33.74 -3.92
CA GLY A 631 -7.58 -32.82 -4.80
C GLY A 631 -6.77 -33.48 -5.88
N GLY A 632 -6.73 -34.80 -5.88
CA GLY A 632 -5.97 -35.59 -6.84
C GLY A 632 -5.65 -36.94 -6.27
N TYR A 633 -5.32 -37.88 -7.16
CA TYR A 633 -5.02 -39.26 -6.77
C TYR A 633 -3.55 -39.39 -6.36
N VAL A 634 -3.30 -40.08 -5.27
CA VAL A 634 -1.96 -40.36 -4.77
C VAL A 634 -1.79 -41.87 -4.58
N TYR A 635 -0.69 -42.43 -5.08
CA TYR A 635 -0.38 -43.81 -4.96
C TYR A 635 1.14 -43.96 -4.75
N SER A 636 1.55 -44.83 -3.86
CA SER A 636 2.97 -45.06 -3.63
C SER A 636 3.22 -46.49 -3.27
N GLU A 637 4.36 -47.01 -3.80
CA GLU A 637 4.91 -48.28 -3.37
C GLU A 637 6.32 -47.98 -2.88
N PRO A 638 6.51 -47.76 -1.57
CA PRO A 638 7.83 -47.43 -1.05
C PRO A 638 8.87 -48.50 -1.44
N GLY A 639 10.07 -48.03 -1.72
CA GLY A 639 11.15 -48.93 -2.12
C GLY A 639 12.24 -48.18 -2.86
N SER A 640 13.25 -48.94 -3.28
CA SER A 640 14.34 -48.43 -4.09
C SER A 640 14.17 -48.93 -5.53
N TYR A 641 14.30 -48.01 -6.48
CA TYR A 641 14.05 -48.30 -7.89
C TYR A 641 15.15 -47.73 -8.76
N GLU A 642 15.30 -48.33 -9.95
CA GLU A 642 16.28 -47.88 -10.93
C GLU A 642 15.57 -47.54 -12.24
N ASN A 643 16.20 -46.68 -13.01
CA ASN A 643 15.71 -46.29 -14.35
C ASN A 643 14.24 -45.88 -14.31
N VAL A 644 13.95 -44.95 -13.43
CA VAL A 644 12.59 -44.44 -13.23
C VAL A 644 12.37 -43.26 -14.17
N VAL A 645 11.23 -43.24 -14.86
CA VAL A 645 10.83 -42.08 -15.62
C VAL A 645 9.69 -41.37 -14.89
N LEU A 646 9.75 -40.06 -14.96
CA LEU A 646 8.69 -39.20 -14.46
C LEU A 646 7.95 -38.63 -15.65
N LEU A 647 6.67 -38.95 -15.77
CA LEU A 647 5.79 -38.45 -16.82
C LEU A 647 4.70 -37.65 -16.15
N ASP A 648 4.49 -36.44 -16.56
CA ASP A 648 3.42 -35.63 -15.97
C ASP A 648 2.54 -35.00 -17.04
N VAL A 649 1.28 -34.77 -16.65
CA VAL A 649 0.29 -34.18 -17.54
C VAL A 649 0.50 -32.66 -17.59
N ALA A 650 0.61 -32.12 -18.79
CA ALA A 650 0.68 -30.68 -18.95
C ALA A 650 -0.69 -30.11 -18.65
N SER A 651 -0.77 -29.24 -17.63
CA SER A 651 -2.00 -28.52 -17.28
C SER A 651 -3.19 -29.45 -17.07
N MET A 652 -3.06 -30.38 -16.15
CA MET A 652 -4.14 -31.37 -15.92
C MET A 652 -5.48 -30.72 -15.58
N HIS A 653 -5.48 -29.85 -14.57
CA HIS A 653 -6.77 -29.24 -14.15
C HIS A 653 -7.35 -28.32 -15.22
N PRO A 654 -6.56 -27.47 -15.88
CA PRO A 654 -7.11 -26.71 -17.01
C PRO A 654 -7.69 -27.57 -18.12
N THR A 655 -7.01 -28.68 -18.44
CA THR A 655 -7.50 -29.62 -19.45
C THR A 655 -8.84 -30.24 -19.01
N SER A 656 -8.94 -30.60 -17.72
CA SER A 656 -10.19 -31.15 -17.20
C SER A 656 -11.31 -30.12 -17.27
N ILE A 657 -11.02 -28.86 -16.93
CA ILE A 657 -12.02 -27.78 -17.03
C ILE A 657 -12.53 -27.68 -18.48
N ASP A 658 -11.61 -27.69 -19.42
CA ASP A 658 -11.93 -27.61 -20.85
C ASP A 658 -12.78 -28.80 -21.28
N ARG A 659 -12.32 -30.00 -20.98
CA ARG A 659 -13.02 -31.23 -21.44
C ARG A 659 -14.38 -31.40 -20.80
N LEU A 660 -14.56 -30.92 -19.59
CA LEU A 660 -15.84 -30.99 -18.89
C LEU A 660 -16.78 -29.85 -19.30
N ASN A 661 -16.27 -28.89 -20.09
CA ASN A 661 -17.02 -27.67 -20.40
C ASN A 661 -17.58 -27.06 -19.13
N LEU A 662 -16.74 -27.00 -18.13
CA LEU A 662 -17.16 -26.70 -16.74
C LEU A 662 -17.92 -25.41 -16.60
N PHE A 663 -17.45 -24.35 -17.27
CA PHE A 663 -18.06 -23.02 -17.17
C PHE A 663 -19.11 -22.77 -18.26
N GLY A 664 -19.57 -23.81 -18.95
CA GLY A 664 -20.57 -23.66 -19.99
C GLY A 664 -20.08 -22.73 -21.11
N PRO A 665 -20.86 -21.70 -21.44
CA PRO A 665 -20.45 -20.81 -22.55
C PRO A 665 -19.15 -20.05 -22.24
N TYR A 666 -18.76 -19.92 -20.97
CA TYR A 666 -17.54 -19.22 -20.59
C TYR A 666 -16.30 -20.07 -20.73
N THR A 667 -16.42 -21.36 -20.92
CA THR A 667 -15.27 -22.24 -21.08
C THR A 667 -14.44 -21.84 -22.32
N GLU A 668 -15.10 -21.30 -23.32
CA GLU A 668 -14.40 -20.84 -24.53
C GLU A 668 -13.37 -19.76 -24.20
N ILE A 669 -13.73 -18.82 -23.33
CA ILE A 669 -12.80 -17.77 -22.91
C ILE A 669 -11.62 -18.36 -22.14
N PHE A 670 -11.90 -19.32 -21.26
CA PHE A 670 -10.83 -20.00 -20.56
C PHE A 670 -9.88 -20.72 -21.51
N ARG A 671 -10.47 -21.35 -22.54
CA ARG A 671 -9.70 -22.03 -23.58
C ARG A 671 -8.81 -21.04 -24.34
N GLU A 672 -9.32 -19.82 -24.60
CA GLU A 672 -8.53 -18.77 -25.24
C GLU A 672 -7.33 -18.37 -24.37
N LEU A 673 -7.52 -18.30 -23.04
CA LEU A 673 -6.43 -17.98 -22.14
C LEU A 673 -5.30 -19.00 -22.25
N VAL A 674 -5.67 -20.27 -22.23
CA VAL A 674 -4.69 -21.36 -22.32
C VAL A 674 -4.00 -21.33 -23.70
N ALA A 675 -4.78 -21.15 -24.76
CA ALA A 675 -4.24 -21.11 -26.12
C ALA A 675 -3.31 -19.91 -26.31
N ALA A 676 -3.66 -18.77 -25.77
CA ALA A 676 -2.81 -17.58 -25.87
C ALA A 676 -1.46 -17.82 -25.19
N ARG A 677 -1.49 -18.43 -23.99
CA ARG A 677 -0.23 -18.71 -23.29
C ARG A 677 0.65 -19.67 -24.07
N ILE A 678 0.03 -20.70 -24.64
CA ILE A 678 0.78 -21.68 -25.44
C ILE A 678 1.40 -21.01 -26.66
N SER A 679 0.65 -20.17 -27.36
CA SER A 679 1.13 -19.43 -28.52
C SER A 679 2.34 -18.56 -28.15
N ILE A 680 2.26 -17.87 -27.02
CA ILE A 680 3.38 -17.02 -26.57
C ILE A 680 4.61 -17.85 -26.24
N LYS A 681 4.42 -18.99 -25.60
CA LYS A 681 5.53 -19.90 -25.30
C LYS A 681 6.25 -20.37 -26.57
N HIS A 682 5.51 -20.58 -27.63
CA HIS A 682 6.09 -21.01 -28.90
C HIS A 682 6.52 -19.83 -29.76
N LYS A 683 6.46 -18.61 -29.20
CA LYS A 683 6.84 -17.40 -29.88
C LYS A 683 6.01 -17.12 -31.15
N ASP A 684 4.81 -17.67 -31.19
CA ASP A 684 3.84 -17.44 -32.23
C ASP A 684 2.96 -16.24 -31.85
N PHE A 685 3.55 -15.05 -31.91
CA PHE A 685 2.87 -13.83 -31.48
C PHE A 685 1.72 -13.44 -32.42
N GLU A 686 1.80 -13.84 -33.67
CA GLU A 686 0.72 -13.57 -34.64
C GLU A 686 -0.58 -14.22 -34.18
N THR A 687 -0.52 -15.49 -33.77
CA THR A 687 -1.68 -16.20 -33.26
C THR A 687 -2.13 -15.60 -31.96
N ALA A 688 -1.18 -15.26 -31.05
CA ALA A 688 -1.51 -14.70 -29.75
C ALA A 688 -2.25 -13.38 -29.88
N ARG A 689 -1.92 -12.55 -30.86
CA ARG A 689 -2.57 -11.26 -31.08
C ARG A 689 -4.05 -11.39 -31.45
N GLN A 690 -4.46 -12.53 -31.94
CA GLN A 690 -5.83 -12.72 -32.38
C GLN A 690 -6.81 -12.98 -31.24
N PHE A 691 -6.31 -13.41 -30.09
CA PHE A 691 -7.17 -13.74 -28.96
C PHE A 691 -7.64 -12.47 -28.25
N PHE A 692 -8.80 -12.56 -27.64
CA PHE A 692 -9.40 -11.47 -26.87
C PHE A 692 -9.59 -10.21 -27.71
N ALA A 693 -10.00 -10.40 -28.98
CA ALA A 693 -10.28 -9.30 -29.90
C ALA A 693 -9.07 -8.38 -30.07
N GLY A 694 -7.87 -8.93 -30.01
CA GLY A 694 -6.65 -8.18 -30.22
C GLY A 694 -6.13 -7.42 -29.02
N LYS A 695 -6.75 -7.58 -27.86
CA LYS A 695 -6.35 -6.82 -26.66
C LYS A 695 -4.96 -7.16 -26.15
N LEU A 696 -4.42 -8.33 -26.51
CA LEU A 696 -3.11 -8.74 -26.06
C LEU A 696 -1.97 -8.12 -26.84
N GLY A 697 -2.27 -7.51 -27.98
CA GLY A 697 -1.24 -7.02 -28.91
C GLY A 697 -0.28 -6.03 -28.28
N LYS A 698 -0.75 -5.16 -27.40
CA LYS A 698 0.10 -4.15 -26.78
C LYS A 698 1.14 -4.74 -25.83
N TYR A 699 0.98 -5.99 -25.42
CA TYR A 699 1.93 -6.69 -24.57
C TYR A 699 2.83 -7.65 -25.37
N LEU A 700 2.73 -7.63 -26.67
CA LEU A 700 3.48 -8.54 -27.54
C LEU A 700 4.45 -7.80 -28.46
N LYS A 701 4.83 -6.58 -28.07
CA LYS A 701 5.72 -5.74 -28.89
C LYS A 701 7.16 -6.21 -28.83
N ASP A 702 7.57 -6.82 -27.74
CA ASP A 702 8.91 -7.39 -27.60
C ASP A 702 8.85 -8.64 -26.73
N ILE A 703 9.96 -9.39 -26.69
CA ILE A 703 10.02 -10.65 -25.97
C ILE A 703 9.83 -10.45 -24.48
N GLY A 704 10.37 -9.35 -23.92
CA GLY A 704 10.24 -9.07 -22.48
C GLY A 704 8.79 -8.86 -22.07
N GLN A 705 8.05 -8.08 -22.86
CA GLN A 705 6.63 -7.86 -22.59
C GLN A 705 5.83 -9.16 -22.76
N ALA A 706 6.17 -9.93 -23.78
CA ALA A 706 5.48 -11.19 -24.03
C ALA A 706 5.68 -12.16 -22.87
N ASP A 707 6.89 -12.22 -22.32
CA ASP A 707 7.16 -13.07 -21.16
C ASP A 707 6.34 -12.63 -19.94
N GLN A 708 6.22 -11.32 -19.73
CA GLN A 708 5.41 -10.78 -18.64
C GLN A 708 3.94 -11.14 -18.83
N LEU A 709 3.43 -11.02 -20.05
CA LEU A 709 2.06 -11.41 -20.35
C LEU A 709 1.84 -12.90 -20.12
N SER A 710 2.77 -13.72 -20.59
CA SER A 710 2.69 -15.18 -20.39
C SER A 710 2.61 -15.51 -18.91
N TYR A 711 3.43 -14.85 -18.08
CA TYR A 711 3.40 -15.06 -16.64
C TYR A 711 2.05 -14.65 -16.03
N ALA A 712 1.49 -13.53 -16.47
CA ALA A 712 0.20 -13.08 -15.98
C ALA A 712 -0.90 -14.09 -16.33
N LEU A 713 -0.87 -14.61 -17.57
CA LEU A 713 -1.84 -15.62 -17.99
C LEU A 713 -1.68 -16.91 -17.19
N LYS A 714 -0.44 -17.29 -16.88
CA LYS A 714 -0.17 -18.47 -16.05
C LYS A 714 -0.81 -18.33 -14.67
N ILE A 715 -0.71 -17.14 -14.08
CA ILE A 715 -1.31 -16.88 -12.76
C ILE A 715 -2.82 -17.11 -12.82
N ILE A 716 -3.49 -16.56 -13.83
CA ILE A 716 -4.95 -16.74 -13.96
C ILE A 716 -5.28 -18.23 -14.13
N ILE A 717 -4.60 -18.88 -15.06
CA ILE A 717 -4.91 -20.27 -15.41
C ILE A 717 -4.74 -21.16 -14.17
N ASN A 718 -3.69 -20.91 -13.40
CA ASN A 718 -3.41 -21.75 -12.23
C ASN A 718 -4.36 -21.51 -11.07
N ILE A 719 -4.90 -20.29 -10.93
CA ILE A 719 -5.78 -20.00 -9.80
C ILE A 719 -7.22 -20.49 -10.03
N VAL A 720 -7.62 -20.64 -11.29
CA VAL A 720 -8.99 -20.99 -11.61
C VAL A 720 -9.43 -22.29 -10.94
N TYR A 721 -8.63 -23.35 -11.04
CA TYR A 721 -8.99 -24.61 -10.39
C TYR A 721 -9.19 -24.44 -8.89
N GLY A 722 -8.28 -23.74 -8.23
CA GLY A 722 -8.40 -23.50 -6.79
C GLY A 722 -9.68 -22.77 -6.43
N LEU A 723 -10.11 -21.86 -7.27
CA LEU A 723 -11.35 -21.12 -7.03
C LEU A 723 -12.57 -22.01 -7.19
N THR A 724 -12.55 -22.96 -8.14
CA THR A 724 -13.68 -23.88 -8.31
C THR A 724 -13.83 -24.84 -7.14
N SER A 725 -12.74 -25.17 -6.47
CA SER A 725 -12.72 -26.14 -5.37
C SER A 725 -12.69 -25.50 -3.99
N ALA A 726 -12.65 -24.18 -3.90
CA ALA A 726 -12.54 -23.47 -2.62
C ALA A 726 -13.76 -23.67 -1.73
N GLN A 727 -13.55 -23.57 -0.42
CA GLN A 727 -14.64 -23.72 0.53
C GLN A 727 -15.51 -22.47 0.61
N PHE A 728 -14.99 -21.32 0.19
CA PHE A 728 -15.76 -20.07 0.20
C PHE A 728 -16.52 -19.91 -1.12
N ASP A 729 -17.63 -19.20 -1.05
CA ASP A 729 -18.43 -18.93 -2.23
C ASP A 729 -17.75 -17.92 -3.15
N SER A 730 -17.86 -18.17 -4.45
CA SER A 730 -17.30 -17.28 -5.46
C SER A 730 -18.05 -17.52 -6.76
N LYS A 731 -17.78 -16.68 -7.74
CA LYS A 731 -18.38 -16.85 -9.07
C LYS A 731 -17.91 -18.12 -9.77
N PHE A 732 -16.84 -18.74 -9.26
CA PHE A 732 -16.26 -19.96 -9.86
C PHE A 732 -16.86 -21.23 -9.28
N LYS A 733 -17.54 -21.13 -8.16
CA LYS A 733 -17.98 -22.31 -7.42
C LYS A 733 -19.40 -22.69 -7.81
N ASP A 734 -19.55 -23.92 -8.29
CA ASP A 734 -20.87 -24.48 -8.64
C ASP A 734 -21.37 -25.29 -7.45
N PRO A 735 -22.50 -24.90 -6.83
CA PRO A 735 -23.03 -25.66 -5.71
C PRO A 735 -23.36 -27.12 -6.05
N HIS A 736 -23.58 -27.43 -7.32
CA HIS A 736 -23.88 -28.80 -7.76
C HIS A 736 -22.64 -29.67 -7.83
N ASN A 737 -21.48 -29.06 -7.91
CA ASN A 737 -20.19 -29.78 -8.06
C ASN A 737 -19.64 -30.12 -6.68
N LYS A 738 -20.30 -31.05 -6.00
CA LYS A 738 -19.90 -31.42 -4.63
C LYS A 738 -18.71 -32.35 -4.60
N ASP A 739 -18.48 -33.12 -5.66
CA ASP A 739 -17.40 -34.09 -5.69
C ASP A 739 -16.16 -33.59 -6.42
N ASN A 740 -16.09 -32.29 -6.72
CA ASN A 740 -14.92 -31.68 -7.34
C ASN A 740 -14.53 -32.42 -8.63
N ILE A 741 -15.41 -32.37 -9.64
CA ILE A 741 -15.23 -33.17 -10.84
C ILE A 741 -13.96 -32.81 -11.62
N VAL A 742 -13.43 -31.59 -11.47
CA VAL A 742 -12.19 -31.21 -12.15
C VAL A 742 -11.04 -32.12 -11.66
N ALA A 743 -10.82 -32.16 -10.34
CA ALA A 743 -9.79 -33.01 -9.78
C ALA A 743 -10.13 -34.48 -9.97
N LYS A 744 -11.40 -34.84 -9.82
CA LYS A 744 -11.83 -36.24 -9.94
C LYS A 744 -11.60 -36.81 -11.32
N ARG A 745 -11.85 -36.02 -12.37
CA ARG A 745 -11.62 -36.53 -13.74
C ARG A 745 -10.16 -36.94 -13.92
N GLY A 746 -9.23 -36.09 -13.47
CA GLY A 746 -7.82 -36.42 -13.53
C GLY A 746 -7.47 -37.62 -12.66
N ALA A 747 -8.05 -37.69 -11.44
CA ALA A 747 -7.76 -38.78 -10.52
C ALA A 747 -8.23 -40.14 -11.07
N LEU A 748 -9.46 -40.16 -11.62
CA LEU A 748 -9.98 -41.41 -12.18
C LEU A 748 -9.16 -41.85 -13.40
N PHE A 749 -8.77 -40.88 -14.22
CA PHE A 749 -7.87 -41.17 -15.33
C PHE A 749 -6.56 -41.76 -14.85
N MET A 750 -5.95 -41.19 -13.78
CA MET A 750 -4.67 -41.70 -13.28
C MET A 750 -4.82 -43.12 -12.71
N ILE A 751 -5.96 -43.43 -12.10
CA ILE A 751 -6.21 -44.78 -11.62
C ILE A 751 -6.26 -45.74 -12.82
N ASP A 752 -6.99 -45.40 -13.87
CA ASP A 752 -7.06 -46.23 -15.07
C ASP A 752 -5.69 -46.37 -15.71
N LEU A 753 -4.91 -45.27 -15.77
CA LEU A 753 -3.57 -45.34 -16.33
C LEU A 753 -2.67 -46.28 -15.53
N LYS A 754 -2.76 -46.19 -14.19
CA LYS A 754 -1.96 -47.05 -13.32
C LYS A 754 -2.24 -48.53 -13.62
N HIS A 755 -3.52 -48.88 -13.68
CA HIS A 755 -3.87 -50.25 -13.96
C HIS A 755 -3.41 -50.73 -15.35
N ALA A 756 -3.55 -49.81 -16.34
CA ALA A 756 -3.11 -50.17 -17.69
C ALA A 756 -1.60 -50.37 -17.76
N VAL A 757 -0.83 -49.55 -17.09
CA VAL A 757 0.64 -49.70 -17.04
C VAL A 757 1.03 -50.99 -16.32
N GLN A 758 0.35 -51.29 -15.20
CA GLN A 758 0.63 -52.53 -14.44
C GLN A 758 0.29 -53.78 -15.25
N GLU A 759 -0.78 -53.71 -16.03
CA GLU A 759 -1.16 -54.84 -16.88
C GLU A 759 -0.14 -55.12 -17.95
N LYS A 760 0.66 -54.17 -18.33
CA LYS A 760 1.75 -54.33 -19.24
C LYS A 760 3.02 -54.84 -18.59
N GLY A 761 2.97 -55.15 -17.29
CA GLY A 761 4.08 -55.75 -16.57
C GLY A 761 5.08 -54.77 -15.95
N TYR A 762 4.74 -53.48 -15.92
CA TYR A 762 5.61 -52.46 -15.32
C TYR A 762 5.21 -52.13 -13.91
N THR A 763 6.16 -51.64 -13.14
CA THR A 763 5.90 -51.21 -11.77
C THR A 763 5.69 -49.71 -11.77
N VAL A 764 4.51 -49.29 -11.26
CA VAL A 764 4.23 -47.88 -10.99
C VAL A 764 4.65 -47.65 -9.53
N CYS A 765 5.72 -46.89 -9.35
CA CYS A 765 6.20 -46.67 -7.99
C CYS A 765 5.55 -45.49 -7.32
N HIS A 766 5.09 -44.50 -8.09
CA HIS A 766 4.53 -43.28 -7.47
C HIS A 766 3.60 -42.55 -8.43
N ILE A 767 2.46 -42.14 -7.91
CA ILE A 767 1.56 -41.22 -8.60
C ILE A 767 1.24 -40.10 -7.62
N LYS A 768 1.32 -38.87 -8.07
CA LYS A 768 0.89 -37.73 -7.27
C LYS A 768 0.18 -36.74 -8.18
N THR A 769 -1.12 -36.73 -8.09
CA THR A 769 -2.03 -35.82 -8.82
C THR A 769 -1.89 -35.95 -10.34
N ASP A 770 -0.88 -35.35 -10.92
CA ASP A 770 -0.71 -35.26 -12.38
C ASP A 770 0.54 -35.97 -12.88
N SER A 771 1.25 -36.67 -12.02
CA SER A 771 2.51 -37.33 -12.40
C SER A 771 2.48 -38.81 -12.11
N ILE A 772 3.15 -39.59 -12.96
CA ILE A 772 3.32 -40.99 -12.75
C ILE A 772 4.82 -41.31 -12.90
N LYS A 773 5.34 -42.14 -11.99
CA LYS A 773 6.72 -42.59 -12.03
C LYS A 773 6.72 -44.08 -12.24
N ILE A 774 7.44 -44.55 -13.27
CA ILE A 774 7.47 -45.93 -13.69
C ILE A 774 8.93 -46.42 -13.63
N SER A 775 9.13 -47.52 -12.93
CA SER A 775 10.44 -48.14 -12.77
C SER A 775 10.79 -48.99 -13.98
N ASN A 776 12.08 -48.99 -14.34
CA ASN A 776 12.60 -49.76 -15.48
C ASN A 776 11.80 -49.51 -16.75
N ALA A 777 11.46 -48.24 -16.96
CA ALA A 777 10.63 -47.85 -18.08
C ALA A 777 11.37 -47.97 -19.42
N THR A 778 10.63 -48.43 -20.42
CA THR A 778 11.12 -48.51 -21.78
C THR A 778 10.44 -47.44 -22.62
N LYS A 779 10.98 -47.18 -23.82
CA LYS A 779 10.33 -46.31 -24.76
C LYS A 779 8.89 -46.76 -25.07
N GLU A 780 8.71 -48.09 -25.12
CA GLU A 780 7.38 -48.64 -25.38
C GLU A 780 6.33 -48.18 -24.35
N ILE A 781 6.68 -48.25 -23.06
CA ILE A 781 5.73 -47.88 -22.04
C ILE A 781 5.52 -46.35 -22.00
N ILE A 782 6.57 -45.59 -22.26
CA ILE A 782 6.46 -44.15 -22.32
C ILE A 782 5.47 -43.76 -23.44
N ASP A 783 5.65 -44.34 -24.62
CA ASP A 783 4.75 -44.06 -25.75
C ASP A 783 3.33 -44.51 -25.42
N PHE A 784 3.19 -45.62 -24.74
CA PHE A 784 1.89 -46.13 -24.32
C PHE A 784 1.17 -45.14 -23.41
N VAL A 785 1.91 -44.56 -22.45
CA VAL A 785 1.32 -43.58 -21.54
C VAL A 785 0.89 -42.33 -22.30
N PHE A 786 1.74 -41.86 -23.24
CA PHE A 786 1.40 -40.72 -24.04
C PHE A 786 0.11 -40.93 -24.84
N ASP A 787 -0.01 -42.09 -25.48
CA ASP A 787 -1.17 -42.43 -26.27
C ASP A 787 -2.42 -42.60 -25.39
N PHE A 788 -2.25 -43.22 -24.25
CA PHE A 788 -3.35 -43.43 -23.31
C PHE A 788 -3.89 -42.07 -22.85
N GLY A 789 -3.01 -41.13 -22.53
CA GLY A 789 -3.42 -39.82 -22.11
C GLY A 789 -4.19 -39.06 -23.20
N LYS A 790 -3.74 -39.17 -24.44
CA LYS A 790 -4.39 -38.47 -25.56
C LYS A 790 -5.83 -38.90 -25.73
N GLN A 791 -6.17 -40.13 -25.40
CA GLN A 791 -7.56 -40.60 -25.52
C GLN A 791 -8.49 -39.81 -24.61
N TYR A 792 -7.96 -39.26 -23.52
CA TYR A 792 -8.74 -38.49 -22.57
C TYR A 792 -8.49 -37.00 -22.70
N GLY A 793 -7.68 -36.57 -23.66
CA GLY A 793 -7.35 -35.16 -23.88
C GLY A 793 -6.15 -34.68 -23.08
N TYR A 794 -5.48 -35.55 -22.33
CA TYR A 794 -4.33 -35.18 -21.52
C TYR A 794 -3.05 -35.38 -22.31
N ASN A 795 -2.18 -34.36 -22.24
CA ASN A 795 -0.89 -34.40 -22.91
C ASN A 795 0.20 -34.61 -21.88
N PHE A 796 0.89 -35.74 -21.97
CA PHE A 796 2.01 -36.05 -21.07
C PHE A 796 3.27 -35.39 -21.57
N GLU A 797 4.17 -35.12 -20.62
CA GLU A 797 5.54 -34.68 -20.89
C GLU A 797 6.48 -35.61 -20.14
N HIS A 798 7.61 -35.96 -20.79
CA HIS A 798 8.64 -36.72 -20.13
C HIS A 798 9.50 -35.73 -19.34
N GLU A 799 9.12 -35.53 -18.05
CA GLU A 799 9.69 -34.48 -17.23
C GLU A 799 11.11 -34.79 -16.79
N ALA A 800 11.38 -36.06 -16.44
CA ALA A 800 12.69 -36.45 -15.91
C ALA A 800 12.90 -37.96 -16.02
N SER A 801 14.16 -38.35 -15.96
CA SER A 801 14.58 -39.76 -15.81
C SER A 801 15.54 -39.79 -14.63
N TYR A 802 15.49 -40.89 -13.88
CA TYR A 802 16.33 -41.07 -12.71
C TYR A 802 17.02 -42.45 -12.81
N ASP A 803 18.32 -42.53 -12.50
CA ASP A 803 18.98 -43.83 -12.42
C ASP A 803 18.88 -44.43 -11.00
N ARG A 804 18.71 -43.57 -10.01
CA ARG A 804 18.49 -44.00 -8.61
C ARG A 804 17.22 -43.28 -8.11
N PHE A 805 16.36 -44.04 -7.47
CA PHE A 805 15.12 -43.47 -6.91
C PHE A 805 14.76 -44.25 -5.66
N CYS A 806 14.67 -43.55 -4.52
CA CYS A 806 14.25 -44.17 -3.27
C CYS A 806 13.03 -43.44 -2.76
N LEU A 807 11.92 -44.16 -2.71
CA LEU A 807 10.63 -43.61 -2.26
C LEU A 807 10.33 -44.11 -0.86
N VAL A 808 10.21 -43.20 0.10
CA VAL A 808 9.92 -43.57 1.50
C VAL A 808 8.43 -43.56 1.73
N ASN A 809 7.74 -42.51 1.24
CA ASN A 809 6.28 -42.45 1.25
C ASN A 809 5.83 -41.51 0.14
N ASP A 810 4.52 -41.23 0.08
CA ASP A 810 3.98 -40.48 -1.03
C ASP A 810 4.48 -39.04 -1.12
N SER A 811 5.16 -38.55 -0.09
CA SER A 811 5.64 -37.17 -0.04
C SER A 811 7.15 -37.06 0.20
N VAL A 812 7.86 -38.18 0.29
CA VAL A 812 9.28 -38.19 0.64
C VAL A 812 10.02 -39.12 -0.29
N TYR A 813 10.97 -38.57 -1.08
CA TYR A 813 11.86 -39.38 -1.91
C TYR A 813 13.15 -38.64 -2.20
N ILE A 814 14.15 -39.39 -2.64
CA ILE A 814 15.43 -38.89 -3.12
C ILE A 814 15.75 -39.60 -4.42
N ALA A 815 16.21 -38.85 -5.42
CA ALA A 815 16.46 -39.38 -6.74
C ALA A 815 17.66 -38.71 -7.37
N ARG A 816 18.29 -39.41 -8.27
CA ARG A 816 19.42 -38.88 -9.05
C ARG A 816 19.02 -38.84 -10.52
N TYR A 817 19.15 -37.67 -11.13
CA TYR A 817 18.83 -37.49 -12.54
C TYR A 817 19.76 -38.30 -13.45
N LYS A 818 19.18 -38.78 -14.52
CA LYS A 818 19.91 -39.47 -15.58
C LYS A 818 19.70 -38.74 -16.91
N GLY A 819 20.79 -38.29 -17.50
CA GLY A 819 20.73 -37.60 -18.78
C GLY A 819 20.34 -36.13 -18.66
N GLY A 820 20.53 -35.38 -19.74
CA GLY A 820 20.21 -34.00 -19.79
C GLY A 820 21.16 -33.11 -19.02
N LYS A 821 20.79 -31.87 -18.81
CA LYS A 821 21.67 -30.91 -18.14
C LYS A 821 21.85 -31.17 -16.66
N ASN A 822 20.94 -31.93 -16.06
CA ASN A 822 21.01 -32.24 -14.63
C ASN A 822 21.61 -33.60 -14.35
N ASP A 823 22.14 -34.27 -15.36
CA ASP A 823 22.69 -35.63 -15.24
C ASP A 823 23.61 -35.74 -14.02
N GLY A 824 23.36 -36.73 -13.17
CA GLY A 824 24.18 -37.01 -12.00
C GLY A 824 23.82 -36.16 -10.78
N LYS A 825 22.98 -35.16 -10.93
CA LYS A 825 22.56 -34.33 -9.80
C LYS A 825 21.42 -35.00 -9.04
N TRP A 826 21.29 -34.63 -7.76
CA TRP A 826 20.27 -35.20 -6.91
C TRP A 826 19.09 -34.23 -6.78
N VAL A 827 17.90 -34.77 -6.57
CA VAL A 827 16.70 -34.03 -6.26
C VAL A 827 16.00 -34.70 -5.09
N ALA A 828 15.59 -33.91 -4.12
CA ALA A 828 14.94 -34.39 -2.91
C ALA A 828 13.58 -33.79 -2.75
N VAL A 829 12.62 -34.57 -2.30
CA VAL A 829 11.29 -34.12 -1.95
C VAL A 829 11.00 -34.64 -0.54
N GLY A 830 10.52 -33.75 0.32
CA GLY A 830 10.29 -34.10 1.70
C GLY A 830 11.44 -33.66 2.60
N ALA A 831 11.09 -33.14 3.78
CA ALA A 831 12.06 -32.53 4.69
C ALA A 831 13.18 -33.48 5.07
N GLN A 832 12.90 -34.77 5.15
CA GLN A 832 13.93 -35.76 5.53
C GLN A 832 15.15 -35.70 4.61
N PHE A 833 14.94 -35.47 3.31
CA PHE A 833 16.02 -35.41 2.35
C PHE A 833 16.31 -34.03 1.83
N ALA A 834 15.30 -33.17 1.79
CA ALA A 834 15.45 -31.85 1.24
C ALA A 834 16.07 -30.84 2.23
N HIS A 835 16.16 -31.19 3.52
CA HIS A 835 16.82 -30.37 4.50
C HIS A 835 18.22 -30.00 3.99
N PRO A 836 18.57 -28.70 3.92
CA PRO A 836 19.84 -28.36 3.25
C PRO A 836 21.07 -29.05 3.81
N TYR A 837 21.15 -29.16 5.13
CA TYR A 837 22.32 -29.84 5.73
C TYR A 837 22.37 -31.32 5.32
N VAL A 838 21.24 -32.01 5.38
CA VAL A 838 21.16 -33.41 5.02
C VAL A 838 21.47 -33.59 3.52
N PHE A 839 20.83 -32.81 2.70
CA PHE A 839 20.98 -32.90 1.25
C PHE A 839 22.42 -32.67 0.82
N LYS A 840 23.03 -31.60 1.36
CA LYS A 840 24.42 -31.28 1.02
C LYS A 840 25.40 -32.32 1.58
N THR A 841 25.15 -32.80 2.79
CA THR A 841 26.07 -33.78 3.42
C THR A 841 26.02 -35.11 2.72
N LEU A 842 24.84 -35.61 2.39
CA LEU A 842 24.71 -36.97 1.86
C LEU A 842 24.74 -37.06 0.33
N PHE A 843 24.19 -36.07 -0.35
CA PHE A 843 23.93 -36.23 -1.78
C PHE A 843 24.69 -35.22 -2.66
N SER A 844 24.45 -33.93 -2.52
CA SER A 844 25.09 -32.96 -3.41
C SER A 844 26.56 -32.72 -3.08
N LYS A 845 26.96 -32.95 -1.84
CA LYS A 845 28.34 -32.76 -1.37
C LYS A 845 28.84 -31.32 -1.47
N GLU A 846 27.91 -30.35 -1.54
CA GLU A 846 28.24 -28.93 -1.54
C GLU A 846 28.67 -28.49 -0.15
N SER A 847 29.37 -27.36 -0.08
CA SER A 847 29.84 -26.78 1.19
C SER A 847 28.64 -26.35 2.06
N ILE A 848 28.78 -26.61 3.36
CA ILE A 848 27.76 -26.21 4.33
C ILE A 848 27.91 -24.72 4.63
N LEU A 849 26.83 -23.98 4.48
CA LEU A 849 26.78 -22.55 4.79
C LEU A 849 26.06 -22.34 6.12
N PHE A 850 26.21 -21.15 6.68
CA PHE A 850 25.52 -20.83 7.93
C PHE A 850 24.00 -21.03 7.81
N THR A 851 23.42 -20.63 6.67
CA THR A 851 21.97 -20.78 6.48
C THR A 851 21.52 -22.25 6.50
N ASP A 852 22.41 -23.17 6.18
CA ASP A 852 22.10 -24.61 6.25
C ASP A 852 21.99 -25.10 7.70
N LEU A 853 22.54 -24.35 8.63
CA LEU A 853 22.50 -24.65 10.06
C LEU A 853 21.33 -23.95 10.76
N CYS A 854 20.42 -23.39 10.00
CA CYS A 854 19.26 -22.67 10.53
C CYS A 854 17.97 -23.39 10.19
N GLU A 855 17.06 -23.40 11.17
CA GLU A 855 15.76 -24.02 11.03
C GLU A 855 14.69 -22.95 11.01
N MET A 856 13.86 -22.91 9.97
CA MET A 856 12.71 -22.01 9.98
C MET A 856 11.51 -22.72 10.59
N LYS A 857 10.88 -22.06 11.57
CA LYS A 857 9.67 -22.59 12.22
C LYS A 857 8.55 -21.60 12.04
N THR A 858 7.36 -22.08 11.69
CA THR A 858 6.17 -21.26 11.57
C THR A 858 5.03 -21.94 12.32
N VAL A 859 4.20 -21.14 12.97
CA VAL A 859 3.03 -21.63 13.69
C VAL A 859 1.85 -20.70 13.41
N THR A 860 0.65 -21.16 13.75
CA THR A 860 -0.54 -20.35 13.57
C THR A 860 -0.79 -19.40 14.74
N THR A 861 -0.24 -19.69 15.90
CA THR A 861 -0.43 -18.87 17.10
C THR A 861 0.80 -18.01 17.37
N ALA A 862 1.75 -18.51 18.16
CA ALA A 862 2.97 -17.77 18.47
C ALA A 862 4.07 -18.70 18.95
N LEU A 863 5.30 -18.35 18.58
CA LEU A 863 6.51 -19.04 19.06
C LEU A 863 7.11 -18.24 20.20
N TYR A 864 7.69 -18.94 21.16
CA TYR A 864 8.44 -18.35 22.27
C TYR A 864 9.73 -19.12 22.49
N LEU A 865 10.75 -18.43 22.97
CA LEU A 865 11.94 -19.09 23.52
C LEU A 865 11.90 -18.95 25.02
N ASP A 866 11.92 -20.08 25.74
CA ASP A 866 12.02 -20.09 27.19
C ASP A 866 13.50 -20.13 27.54
N MET A 867 14.04 -19.01 27.95
CA MET A 867 15.47 -18.84 28.17
C MET A 867 15.93 -19.32 29.55
N ASN A 868 15.00 -19.79 30.38
CA ASN A 868 15.36 -20.31 31.72
C ASN A 868 16.17 -21.61 31.56
N GLU A 869 17.34 -21.63 32.14
CA GLU A 869 18.22 -22.81 32.09
C GLU A 869 17.77 -23.94 33.02
N ASP A 870 17.09 -23.59 34.12
CA ASP A 870 16.62 -24.56 35.10
C ASP A 870 15.18 -24.95 34.86
N LEU A 871 14.97 -26.18 34.37
CA LEU A 871 13.64 -26.62 33.94
C LEU A 871 12.58 -26.65 35.05
N GLY A 872 12.97 -26.56 36.28
CA GLY A 872 12.04 -26.56 37.41
C GLY A 872 11.77 -25.19 38.01
N GLU A 873 12.35 -24.15 37.44
CA GLU A 873 12.24 -22.79 37.96
C GLU A 873 11.27 -21.96 37.14
N GLU A 874 11.20 -20.65 37.42
CA GLU A 874 10.37 -19.73 36.70
C GLU A 874 10.74 -19.68 35.23
N HIS A 875 9.73 -19.64 34.37
CA HIS A 875 9.95 -19.52 32.93
C HIS A 875 10.37 -18.11 32.56
N ASP A 876 11.17 -18.02 31.52
CA ASP A 876 11.60 -16.72 30.95
C ASP A 876 11.25 -16.72 29.47
N TYR A 877 9.98 -16.43 29.16
CA TYR A 877 9.47 -16.50 27.80
C TYR A 877 9.81 -15.25 27.00
N HIS A 878 10.49 -15.44 25.88
CA HIS A 878 10.78 -14.38 24.92
C HIS A 878 9.92 -14.58 23.70
N PHE A 879 9.10 -13.59 23.38
CA PHE A 879 8.18 -13.66 22.25
C PHE A 879 8.93 -13.61 20.92
N ILE A 880 8.61 -14.54 20.03
CA ILE A 880 9.22 -14.59 18.69
C ILE A 880 8.23 -14.19 17.61
N GLY A 881 6.95 -14.58 17.78
CA GLY A 881 5.94 -14.34 16.77
C GLY A 881 5.54 -15.61 16.04
N LYS A 882 4.91 -15.46 14.89
CA LYS A 882 4.40 -16.63 14.17
C LYS A 882 5.46 -17.34 13.34
N ALA A 883 6.59 -16.71 13.11
CA ALA A 883 7.68 -17.30 12.33
C ALA A 883 9.02 -16.88 12.91
N GLY A 884 10.01 -17.72 12.72
CA GLY A 884 11.36 -17.41 13.14
C GLY A 884 12.38 -18.34 12.51
N LEU A 885 13.64 -17.93 12.54
CA LEU A 885 14.76 -18.69 12.04
C LEU A 885 15.69 -18.95 13.23
N PHE A 886 16.01 -20.20 13.48
CA PHE A 886 16.72 -20.62 14.70
C PHE A 886 17.88 -21.52 14.40
N CYS A 887 18.88 -21.49 15.28
CA CYS A 887 19.98 -22.44 15.31
C CYS A 887 19.90 -23.26 16.59
N PRO A 888 20.15 -24.58 16.52
CA PRO A 888 20.28 -25.35 17.74
C PRO A 888 21.61 -24.97 18.43
N ILE A 889 21.55 -24.78 19.74
CA ILE A 889 22.70 -24.30 20.52
C ILE A 889 23.08 -25.34 21.55
N LEU A 890 24.37 -25.54 21.74
CA LEU A 890 24.89 -26.50 22.74
C LEU A 890 24.33 -26.16 24.13
N PRO A 891 24.06 -27.18 24.94
CA PRO A 891 23.59 -26.94 26.31
C PRO A 891 24.54 -25.98 27.06
N SER A 892 23.98 -25.10 27.86
CA SER A 892 24.70 -24.13 28.69
C SER A 892 25.40 -23.04 27.88
N MET A 893 25.08 -22.90 26.57
CA MET A 893 25.67 -21.85 25.74
C MET A 893 24.66 -20.76 25.38
N GLY A 894 23.58 -20.66 26.12
CA GLY A 894 22.70 -19.52 25.99
C GLY A 894 21.43 -19.70 25.20
N GLY A 895 21.13 -20.87 24.72
CA GLY A 895 19.89 -21.10 24.00
C GLY A 895 18.67 -21.22 24.90
N GLY A 896 17.49 -21.28 24.30
CA GLY A 896 16.23 -21.46 25.00
C GLY A 896 15.41 -22.60 24.41
N LEU A 897 14.40 -23.03 25.17
CA LEU A 897 13.46 -24.04 24.66
C LEU A 897 12.52 -23.35 23.66
N LEU A 898 12.39 -23.94 22.49
CA LEU A 898 11.53 -23.38 21.45
C LEU A 898 10.12 -23.94 21.61
N LEU A 899 9.18 -23.06 21.97
CA LEU A 899 7.84 -23.46 22.32
C LEU A 899 6.81 -22.74 21.45
N ARG A 900 5.69 -23.39 21.22
CA ARG A 900 4.53 -22.74 20.63
C ARG A 900 3.46 -22.59 21.71
N GLU A 901 2.81 -21.47 21.70
CA GLU A 901 1.77 -21.16 22.68
C GLU A 901 0.41 -21.27 22.00
N LYS A 902 -0.53 -21.92 22.66
CA LYS A 902 -1.92 -21.97 22.20
C LYS A 902 -2.81 -22.07 23.44
N ASP A 903 -3.73 -21.13 23.57
CA ASP A 903 -4.70 -21.10 24.67
C ASP A 903 -4.00 -21.11 26.03
N GLY A 904 -2.89 -20.41 26.14
CA GLY A 904 -2.15 -20.30 27.38
C GLY A 904 -1.24 -21.48 27.69
N LYS A 905 -1.21 -22.47 26.83
CA LYS A 905 -0.35 -23.66 27.01
C LYS A 905 0.86 -23.55 26.10
N TYR A 906 2.02 -23.95 26.63
CA TYR A 906 3.28 -23.90 25.91
C TYR A 906 3.77 -25.33 25.66
N ASN A 907 3.97 -25.68 24.40
CA ASN A 907 4.44 -27.01 24.00
C ASN A 907 5.62 -26.85 23.04
N ALA A 908 6.49 -27.84 23.02
CA ALA A 908 7.65 -27.80 22.14
C ALA A 908 7.19 -27.66 20.68
N ALA A 909 7.83 -26.75 19.94
CA ALA A 909 7.56 -26.64 18.52
C ALA A 909 8.01 -27.94 17.82
N THR A 910 7.33 -28.28 16.74
CA THR A 910 7.58 -29.54 16.04
C THR A 910 9.07 -29.66 15.66
N GLY A 911 9.67 -30.76 16.07
CA GLY A 911 11.06 -31.04 15.75
C GLY A 911 12.09 -30.38 16.64
N SER A 912 11.66 -29.58 17.63
CA SER A 912 12.57 -28.82 18.47
C SER A 912 12.86 -29.45 19.82
N LYS A 913 12.08 -30.47 20.20
CA LYS A 913 12.19 -31.07 21.53
C LYS A 913 13.56 -31.72 21.73
N GLY A 914 14.10 -31.51 22.93
CA GLY A 914 15.39 -32.09 23.29
C GLY A 914 16.59 -31.22 22.95
N TYR A 915 16.37 -30.04 22.40
CA TYR A 915 17.43 -29.12 22.04
C TYR A 915 17.13 -27.72 22.56
N ARG A 916 18.18 -26.93 22.65
CA ARG A 916 18.01 -25.52 22.95
C ARG A 916 18.31 -24.72 21.69
N TRP A 917 17.67 -23.56 21.56
CA TRP A 917 17.67 -22.80 20.32
C TRP A 917 17.97 -21.34 20.54
N ALA A 918 18.52 -20.68 19.55
CA ALA A 918 18.69 -19.24 19.53
C ALA A 918 18.29 -18.71 18.15
N GLU A 919 17.79 -17.49 18.11
CA GLU A 919 17.48 -16.87 16.83
C GLU A 919 18.75 -16.73 15.99
N ALA A 920 18.65 -17.03 14.72
CA ALA A 920 19.81 -17.01 13.81
C ALA A 920 20.47 -15.64 13.79
N GLU A 921 19.68 -14.56 13.81
CA GLU A 921 20.24 -13.20 13.84
C GLU A 921 21.09 -12.99 15.09
N VAL A 922 20.63 -13.51 16.23
CA VAL A 922 21.38 -13.37 17.49
C VAL A 922 22.69 -14.13 17.41
N VAL A 923 22.64 -15.35 16.85
CA VAL A 923 23.86 -16.18 16.70
C VAL A 923 24.89 -15.46 15.85
N LYS A 924 24.47 -14.88 14.73
CA LYS A 924 25.36 -14.12 13.85
C LYS A 924 25.90 -12.86 14.52
N GLU A 925 25.02 -12.11 15.15
CA GLU A 925 25.35 -10.84 15.78
C GLU A 925 26.38 -11.00 16.89
N LEU A 926 26.22 -12.05 17.70
CA LEU A 926 27.11 -12.32 18.82
C LEU A 926 28.27 -13.25 18.45
N GLU A 927 28.41 -13.58 17.19
CA GLU A 927 29.47 -14.46 16.66
C GLU A 927 29.53 -15.79 17.42
N LYS A 928 28.36 -16.41 17.60
CA LYS A 928 28.21 -17.64 18.35
C LYS A 928 28.10 -18.89 17.45
N GLU A 929 28.59 -18.84 16.21
CA GLU A 929 28.53 -19.98 15.31
C GLU A 929 29.22 -21.23 15.90
N LYS A 930 30.25 -21.02 16.71
CA LYS A 930 30.97 -22.12 17.37
C LYS A 930 30.10 -22.85 18.39
N ASP A 931 29.02 -22.24 18.87
CA ASP A 931 28.14 -22.85 19.86
C ASP A 931 27.01 -23.63 19.26
N ILE A 932 26.94 -23.77 17.94
CA ILE A 932 25.88 -24.51 17.28
C ILE A 932 25.98 -25.98 17.64
N ASP A 933 24.84 -26.59 17.96
CA ASP A 933 24.79 -28.02 18.36
C ASP A 933 24.65 -28.87 17.10
N TYR A 934 25.78 -29.38 16.62
CA TYR A 934 25.81 -30.20 15.42
C TYR A 934 25.17 -31.56 15.63
N ASN A 935 24.95 -31.99 16.87
CA ASN A 935 24.28 -33.27 17.12
C ASN A 935 22.87 -33.30 16.53
N TYR A 936 22.20 -32.16 16.50
CA TYR A 936 20.89 -32.03 15.88
C TYR A 936 20.96 -32.45 14.41
N PHE A 937 21.93 -31.91 13.70
CA PHE A 937 22.09 -32.18 12.27
C PHE A 937 22.61 -33.60 11.99
N ARG A 938 23.47 -34.09 12.87
CA ARG A 938 23.95 -35.46 12.73
C ARG A 938 22.82 -36.48 12.84
N LYS A 939 21.88 -36.25 13.74
CA LYS A 939 20.70 -37.09 13.89
C LYS A 939 19.84 -37.06 12.65
N LEU A 940 19.68 -35.87 12.04
CA LEU A 940 18.91 -35.76 10.80
C LEU A 940 19.57 -36.56 9.69
N VAL A 941 20.88 -36.44 9.57
CA VAL A 941 21.63 -37.18 8.57
C VAL A 941 21.52 -38.71 8.80
N ASP A 942 21.67 -39.17 10.03
CA ASP A 942 21.57 -40.58 10.37
C ASP A 942 20.16 -41.10 10.04
N GLN A 943 19.13 -40.36 10.33
CA GLN A 943 17.77 -40.78 10.04
C GLN A 943 17.54 -40.88 8.53
N ALA A 944 18.07 -39.92 7.77
CA ALA A 944 17.96 -39.96 6.31
C ALA A 944 18.66 -41.18 5.74
N LYS A 945 19.84 -41.49 6.25
CA LYS A 945 20.58 -42.73 5.83
C LYS A 945 19.74 -43.97 6.14
N ALA A 946 19.14 -43.99 7.34
CA ALA A 946 18.35 -45.18 7.75
C ALA A 946 17.10 -45.31 6.88
N ASP A 947 16.49 -44.19 6.48
CA ASP A 947 15.32 -44.23 5.62
C ASP A 947 15.64 -44.87 4.27
N VAL A 948 16.79 -44.56 3.71
CA VAL A 948 17.23 -45.18 2.45
C VAL A 948 17.64 -46.62 2.70
N ALA A 949 18.37 -46.89 3.81
CA ALA A 949 18.93 -48.20 4.11
C ALA A 949 17.87 -49.27 4.31
N GLN A 950 16.63 -48.90 4.68
CA GLN A 950 15.59 -49.93 4.82
C GLN A 950 15.22 -50.57 3.48
N TYR A 951 15.58 -49.94 2.34
CA TYR A 951 15.24 -50.48 1.02
C TYR A 951 16.43 -50.87 0.18
N VAL A 952 17.61 -50.31 0.45
CA VAL A 952 18.80 -50.54 -0.38
C VAL A 952 20.05 -50.17 0.41
N ASP A 953 21.20 -50.77 0.07
CA ASP A 953 22.46 -50.36 0.69
C ASP A 953 22.74 -48.88 0.38
N PHE A 954 22.90 -48.08 1.42
CA PHE A 954 23.04 -46.65 1.27
C PHE A 954 24.30 -46.28 0.47
N GLU A 955 25.41 -46.93 0.75
CA GLU A 955 26.68 -46.61 0.06
C GLU A 955 26.56 -46.89 -1.43
N TRP A 956 25.90 -47.99 -1.82
CA TRP A 956 25.64 -48.26 -3.22
C TRP A 956 24.73 -47.20 -3.82
N PHE A 957 23.70 -46.81 -3.07
CA PHE A 957 22.70 -45.89 -3.60
C PHE A 957 23.32 -44.54 -4.00
N ILE A 958 24.33 -44.10 -3.24
CA ILE A 958 24.97 -42.80 -3.55
C ILE A 958 26.22 -42.98 -4.44
N SER A 959 26.59 -44.18 -4.76
CA SER A 959 27.79 -44.45 -5.56
C SER A 959 27.55 -44.13 -7.04
N ASN A 960 28.65 -44.07 -7.78
CA ASN A 960 28.58 -43.92 -9.23
C ASN A 960 28.58 -45.27 -9.96
N ASP A 961 28.58 -46.35 -9.18
CA ASP A 961 28.54 -47.71 -9.75
C ASP A 961 27.10 -48.04 -10.17
#